data_b78431b8946cf7c85ba9ef6de4b3a71f
#
_entry.id   b78431b8946cf7c85ba9ef6de4b3a71f
#
_cell.length_a   1.000
_cell.length_b   1.000
_cell.length_c   1.000
_cell.angle_alpha   90.00
_cell.angle_beta   90.00
_cell.angle_gamma   90.00
#
_symmetry.space_group_name_H-M   'P 1'
#
loop_
_entity.id
_entity.type
_entity.pdbx_description
1 polymer ?
#
loop_
_entity_poly.entity_id
_entity_poly.type
_entity_poly.pdbx_seq_one_letter_code
_entity_poly.pdbx_strand_id
1 'polypeptide(L)'
;MLRLVHGDPRAAAELVAGLTERQAAGLDPLPAEPAELAPATLRARRREVRALPDGTRLVLLLAAADQHPVPTHAFLRAVAAARLDTRPLEAAEAAGIACATAGGVGFRDAWTRIAAYETAAPADRRDAHRLLARVLHGPGEGPRRSWHRGAGALGPSARLVAELTAAAGRARAVGDPALSGALAERAAALCADPGERSRLLTQAATDAWHRGDGDRARALAARTDAEALTGILALRTGHAGEAFDALLAEAARVARVARAPRVARAAGTRPAPGDPSPNRNTSDASAVTSAAASGASAVASSAPSDASAAPSGASAVTSSAPSAASALTSSAPSDASCGGSGDAPVTHFLARAAEAAVYTGDLRRCREATLVAGQSGVEPPGVLGGIAAAVEGRYEDARDLLEATAGRCGPGGDPTLLLHAGIAALMLGDHTRAATATVRAAAAARARGVTATVSQAMEFRAYADFWTGRPRAAEATALDALRQAYATGQDNGACHLQAALAMFAALTGDEELCRERAAAARSYALAHALGLPAALAQWALAFLDLGSGRYDAAAARLRALAASGPGHGHRAIRHLATPHYVEAAVRTGETRVARAAHADYDRWAIAVGSADDLALSARCRALLTPGADALEHYRTALRLHAEGTRAFERARTEMLFGSALRRLRRRTEARDRLRSAMEAFESFDAPHCAESARAELRALGAPAAPARGDRRPTAHLTAQQLLVARMAADGATNREIAARLALSPRTIDHHLRGVFTRLDIRSRIELVRLLAETDTDDG
;
A
#
# COMPACT_ATOMS: atom_id res chain seq x y z
N MET A 1 -17.27 4.95 1.69
CA MET A 1 -18.63 5.38 2.08
C MET A 1 -18.69 6.07 3.46
N LEU A 2 -18.41 5.39 4.58
CA LEU A 2 -18.54 5.98 5.92
C LEU A 2 -17.78 7.30 6.12
N ARG A 3 -16.61 7.44 5.50
CA ARG A 3 -15.83 8.67 5.56
C ARG A 3 -16.52 9.85 4.85
N LEU A 4 -17.11 9.61 3.69
CA LEU A 4 -17.82 10.64 2.92
C LEU A 4 -19.04 11.18 3.67
N VAL A 5 -19.71 10.32 4.43
CA VAL A 5 -20.87 10.69 5.23
C VAL A 5 -20.51 11.01 6.69
N HIS A 6 -19.22 11.22 6.98
CA HIS A 6 -18.69 11.59 8.29
C HIS A 6 -19.10 10.63 9.43
N GLY A 7 -19.29 9.35 9.12
CA GLY A 7 -19.71 8.33 10.08
C GLY A 7 -21.20 8.35 10.45
N ASP A 8 -22.01 9.19 9.84
CA ASP A 8 -23.45 9.25 10.11
C ASP A 8 -24.19 8.07 9.45
N PRO A 9 -24.85 7.17 10.22
CA PRO A 9 -25.50 5.98 9.66
C PRO A 9 -26.75 6.33 8.81
N ARG A 10 -27.42 7.45 9.08
CA ARG A 10 -28.59 7.89 8.28
C ARG A 10 -28.12 8.41 6.93
N ALA A 11 -27.09 9.24 6.94
CA ALA A 11 -26.48 9.72 5.70
C ALA A 11 -25.87 8.55 4.87
N ALA A 12 -25.32 7.52 5.52
CA ALA A 12 -24.85 6.32 4.85
C ALA A 12 -26.00 5.56 4.15
N ALA A 13 -27.14 5.42 4.81
CA ALA A 13 -28.32 4.78 4.22
C ALA A 13 -28.86 5.57 3.03
N GLU A 14 -28.91 6.91 3.11
CA GLU A 14 -29.30 7.77 2.00
C GLU A 14 -28.35 7.62 0.79
N LEU A 15 -27.04 7.64 1.05
CA LEU A 15 -26.04 7.47 0.01
C LEU A 15 -26.22 6.13 -0.70
N VAL A 16 -26.31 5.03 0.06
CA VAL A 16 -26.46 3.69 -0.52
C VAL A 16 -27.73 3.57 -1.38
N ALA A 17 -28.84 4.17 -0.92
CA ALA A 17 -30.10 4.16 -1.66
C ALA A 17 -30.05 4.97 -2.97
N GLY A 18 -29.13 5.92 -3.09
CA GLY A 18 -28.95 6.79 -4.26
C GLY A 18 -27.87 6.31 -5.26
N LEU A 19 -27.12 5.24 -4.95
CA LEU A 19 -26.04 4.77 -5.82
C LEU A 19 -26.57 4.12 -7.09
N THR A 20 -25.90 4.41 -8.21
CA THR A 20 -26.04 3.62 -9.46
C THR A 20 -25.40 2.24 -9.28
N GLU A 21 -25.75 1.27 -10.12
CA GLU A 21 -25.13 -0.07 -10.11
C GLU A 21 -23.60 0.02 -10.28
N ARG A 22 -23.10 0.91 -11.13
CA ARG A 22 -21.68 1.12 -11.34
C ARG A 22 -20.98 1.75 -10.13
N GLN A 23 -21.65 2.70 -9.45
CA GLN A 23 -21.15 3.28 -8.21
C GLN A 23 -21.17 2.25 -7.06
N ALA A 24 -22.21 1.43 -6.97
CA ALA A 24 -22.29 0.34 -6.00
C ALA A 24 -21.20 -0.73 -6.21
N ALA A 25 -20.85 -0.99 -7.47
CA ALA A 25 -19.73 -1.86 -7.87
C ALA A 25 -18.35 -1.21 -7.69
N GLY A 26 -18.26 0.09 -7.35
CA GLY A 26 -16.99 0.81 -7.21
C GLY A 26 -16.32 1.22 -8.54
N LEU A 27 -17.02 1.05 -9.68
CA LEU A 27 -16.50 1.37 -11.00
C LEU A 27 -16.58 2.87 -11.32
N ASP A 28 -17.56 3.57 -10.78
CA ASP A 28 -17.71 5.02 -10.94
C ASP A 28 -17.46 5.74 -9.60
N PRO A 29 -16.97 7.00 -9.63
CA PRO A 29 -16.75 7.77 -8.42
C PRO A 29 -18.06 8.05 -7.69
N LEU A 30 -18.00 8.06 -6.35
CA LEU A 30 -19.13 8.44 -5.52
C LEU A 30 -19.37 9.95 -5.60
N PRO A 31 -20.61 10.43 -5.33
CA PRO A 31 -20.88 11.86 -5.23
C PRO A 31 -19.93 12.53 -4.23
N ALA A 32 -19.52 13.78 -4.51
CA ALA A 32 -18.61 14.52 -3.66
C ALA A 32 -19.28 15.66 -2.91
N GLU A 33 -20.41 16.14 -3.41
CA GLU A 33 -21.09 17.30 -2.82
C GLU A 33 -22.06 16.85 -1.70
N PRO A 34 -22.06 17.54 -0.54
CA PRO A 34 -22.92 17.18 0.60
C PRO A 34 -24.40 17.05 0.25
N ALA A 35 -24.89 17.88 -0.67
CA ALA A 35 -26.28 17.87 -1.10
C ALA A 35 -26.67 16.61 -1.90
N GLU A 36 -25.70 15.96 -2.52
CA GLU A 36 -25.88 14.71 -3.28
C GLU A 36 -25.66 13.48 -2.38
N LEU A 37 -24.73 13.60 -1.41
CA LEU A 37 -24.38 12.51 -0.51
C LEU A 37 -25.53 12.12 0.44
N ALA A 38 -26.17 13.11 1.06
CA ALA A 38 -27.23 12.89 2.03
C ALA A 38 -28.24 14.06 2.06
N PRO A 39 -29.07 14.17 1.02
CA PRO A 39 -29.96 15.32 0.84
C PRO A 39 -30.98 15.47 1.96
N ALA A 40 -31.54 14.40 2.50
CA ALA A 40 -32.54 14.48 3.56
C ALA A 40 -31.91 14.86 4.91
N THR A 41 -30.76 14.24 5.24
CA THR A 41 -29.97 14.59 6.43
C THR A 41 -29.59 16.08 6.40
N LEU A 42 -29.04 16.57 5.29
CA LEU A 42 -28.65 17.97 5.14
C LEU A 42 -29.85 18.92 5.25
N ARG A 43 -30.99 18.57 4.64
CA ARG A 43 -32.26 19.34 4.80
C ARG A 43 -32.71 19.41 6.24
N ALA A 44 -32.60 18.34 7.01
CA ALA A 44 -32.97 18.31 8.43
C ALA A 44 -32.07 19.27 9.24
N ARG A 45 -30.74 19.18 9.07
CA ARG A 45 -29.80 20.08 9.76
C ARG A 45 -29.95 21.53 9.37
N ARG A 46 -30.25 21.83 8.09
CA ARG A 46 -30.54 23.21 7.65
C ARG A 46 -31.79 23.76 8.32
N ARG A 47 -32.82 22.95 8.59
CA ARG A 47 -34.02 23.36 9.34
C ARG A 47 -33.70 23.69 10.79
N GLU A 48 -32.91 22.85 11.46
CA GLU A 48 -32.45 23.08 12.84
C GLU A 48 -31.68 24.41 12.96
N VAL A 49 -30.71 24.65 12.06
CA VAL A 49 -29.94 25.90 12.06
C VAL A 49 -30.81 27.14 11.76
N ARG A 50 -31.76 27.03 10.82
CA ARG A 50 -32.66 28.15 10.47
C ARG A 50 -33.59 28.53 11.59
N ALA A 51 -33.90 27.65 12.53
CA ALA A 51 -34.73 27.91 13.71
C ALA A 51 -34.00 28.74 14.78
N LEU A 52 -32.67 28.89 14.69
CA LEU A 52 -31.89 29.69 15.62
C LEU A 52 -32.02 31.20 15.35
N PRO A 53 -31.82 32.04 16.36
CA PRO A 53 -31.79 33.50 16.21
C PRO A 53 -30.71 33.95 15.19
N ASP A 54 -30.92 35.07 14.55
CA ASP A 54 -30.00 35.62 13.52
C ASP A 54 -28.60 35.86 14.07
N GLY A 55 -28.47 36.41 15.26
CA GLY A 55 -27.15 36.60 15.90
C GLY A 55 -26.41 35.28 16.14
N THR A 56 -27.12 34.23 16.55
CA THR A 56 -26.57 32.88 16.72
C THR A 56 -26.09 32.33 15.39
N ARG A 57 -26.89 32.46 14.32
CA ARG A 57 -26.51 31.98 12.98
C ARG A 57 -25.27 32.67 12.44
N LEU A 58 -25.10 33.99 12.68
CA LEU A 58 -23.90 34.72 12.28
C LEU A 58 -22.64 34.27 13.03
N VAL A 59 -22.74 34.03 14.33
CA VAL A 59 -21.62 33.52 15.14
C VAL A 59 -21.26 32.09 14.69
N LEU A 60 -22.25 31.23 14.44
CA LEU A 60 -22.03 29.88 13.91
C LEU A 60 -21.43 29.92 12.50
N LEU A 61 -21.80 30.88 11.63
CA LEU A 61 -21.19 31.06 10.32
C LEU A 61 -19.70 31.34 10.43
N LEU A 62 -19.26 32.22 11.33
CA LEU A 62 -17.85 32.51 11.56
C LEU A 62 -17.09 31.24 12.02
N ALA A 63 -17.69 30.43 12.89
CA ALA A 63 -17.10 29.18 13.35
C ALA A 63 -17.07 28.09 12.25
N ALA A 64 -18.07 28.08 11.35
CA ALA A 64 -18.20 27.09 10.29
C ALA A 64 -17.44 27.43 9.00
N ALA A 65 -16.95 28.67 8.86
CA ALA A 65 -16.40 29.20 7.61
C ALA A 65 -15.01 28.63 7.26
N ASP A 66 -14.33 27.90 8.14
CA ASP A 66 -13.06 27.21 7.83
C ASP A 66 -13.28 25.71 7.67
N GLN A 67 -12.39 25.06 6.95
CA GLN A 67 -12.36 23.58 6.82
C GLN A 67 -11.92 22.89 8.12
N HIS A 68 -11.16 23.58 8.96
CA HIS A 68 -10.77 23.17 10.31
C HIS A 68 -11.41 24.09 11.35
N PRO A 69 -11.53 23.67 12.62
CA PRO A 69 -11.99 24.56 13.68
C PRO A 69 -11.20 25.87 13.69
N VAL A 70 -11.88 27.00 13.66
CA VAL A 70 -11.23 28.31 13.75
C VAL A 70 -10.57 28.40 15.14
N PRO A 71 -9.26 28.68 15.25
CA PRO A 71 -8.62 28.84 16.56
C PRO A 71 -9.35 29.86 17.43
N THR A 72 -9.52 29.58 18.73
CA THR A 72 -10.28 30.41 19.67
C THR A 72 -9.91 31.88 19.58
N HIS A 73 -8.61 32.20 19.55
CA HIS A 73 -8.14 33.58 19.45
C HIS A 73 -8.53 34.28 18.14
N ALA A 74 -8.53 33.57 17.02
CA ALA A 74 -8.93 34.10 15.73
C ALA A 74 -10.47 34.25 15.68
N PHE A 75 -11.20 33.29 16.23
CA PHE A 75 -12.67 33.34 16.35
C PHE A 75 -13.11 34.56 17.19
N LEU A 76 -12.54 34.74 18.39
CA LEU A 76 -12.88 35.87 19.27
C LEU A 76 -12.57 37.21 18.60
N ARG A 77 -11.44 37.34 17.93
CA ARG A 77 -11.08 38.55 17.14
C ARG A 77 -12.08 38.78 15.99
N ALA A 78 -12.54 37.71 15.32
CA ALA A 78 -13.52 37.80 14.24
C ALA A 78 -14.89 38.24 14.77
N VAL A 79 -15.35 37.66 15.89
CA VAL A 79 -16.58 38.07 16.57
C VAL A 79 -16.52 39.54 16.98
N ALA A 80 -15.46 39.98 17.63
CA ALA A 80 -15.26 41.39 18.03
C ALA A 80 -15.19 42.33 16.81
N ALA A 81 -14.49 41.97 15.76
CA ALA A 81 -14.39 42.77 14.53
C ALA A 81 -15.73 42.83 13.76
N ALA A 82 -16.58 41.81 13.90
CA ALA A 82 -17.95 41.82 13.39
C ALA A 82 -18.93 42.64 14.27
N ARG A 83 -18.47 43.18 15.40
CA ARG A 83 -19.28 43.83 16.42
C ARG A 83 -20.39 42.90 16.97
N LEU A 84 -20.09 41.61 17.06
CA LEU A 84 -20.96 40.60 17.65
C LEU A 84 -20.49 40.28 19.07
N ASP A 85 -21.39 39.67 19.86
CA ASP A 85 -21.07 39.05 21.15
C ASP A 85 -21.03 37.51 21.00
N THR A 86 -20.40 36.82 21.92
CA THR A 86 -20.40 35.36 22.01
C THR A 86 -21.65 34.81 22.72
N ARG A 87 -22.37 35.61 23.48
CA ARG A 87 -23.63 35.20 24.18
C ARG A 87 -24.65 34.49 23.27
N PRO A 88 -24.83 34.86 21.99
CA PRO A 88 -25.69 34.11 21.09
C PRO A 88 -25.37 32.63 20.92
N LEU A 89 -24.15 32.15 21.30
CA LEU A 89 -23.83 30.73 21.31
C LEU A 89 -24.69 29.93 22.30
N GLU A 90 -25.15 30.52 23.40
CA GLU A 90 -26.00 29.86 24.39
C GLU A 90 -27.24 29.20 23.75
N ALA A 91 -27.85 29.85 22.76
CA ALA A 91 -28.99 29.29 22.03
C ALA A 91 -28.60 28.06 21.19
N ALA A 92 -27.38 28.02 20.62
CA ALA A 92 -26.90 26.88 19.90
C ALA A 92 -26.47 25.73 20.84
N GLU A 93 -25.92 26.05 21.99
CA GLU A 93 -25.59 25.11 23.06
C GLU A 93 -26.82 24.45 23.65
N ALA A 94 -27.85 25.27 23.98
CA ALA A 94 -29.14 24.77 24.47
C ALA A 94 -29.85 23.87 23.45
N ALA A 95 -29.69 24.13 22.14
CA ALA A 95 -30.22 23.29 21.07
C ALA A 95 -29.37 22.08 20.78
N GLY A 96 -28.20 21.90 21.42
CA GLY A 96 -27.25 20.82 21.18
C GLY A 96 -26.65 20.84 19.78
N ILE A 97 -26.55 22.02 19.15
CA ILE A 97 -26.03 22.19 17.77
C ILE A 97 -24.54 22.45 17.77
N ALA A 98 -24.04 23.24 18.71
CA ALA A 98 -22.65 23.56 18.89
C ALA A 98 -22.33 23.74 20.37
N CYS A 99 -21.06 23.69 20.73
CA CYS A 99 -20.56 23.95 22.08
C CYS A 99 -19.24 24.71 22.02
N ALA A 100 -19.00 25.57 23.02
CA ALA A 100 -17.70 26.20 23.21
C ALA A 100 -16.69 25.17 23.75
N THR A 101 -15.49 25.13 23.16
CA THR A 101 -14.38 24.28 23.56
C THR A 101 -13.12 25.11 23.74
N ALA A 102 -12.10 24.57 24.40
CA ALA A 102 -10.80 25.23 24.55
C ALA A 102 -10.15 25.55 23.18
N GLY A 103 -10.43 24.75 22.16
CA GLY A 103 -9.91 24.91 20.79
C GLY A 103 -10.75 25.77 19.85
N GLY A 104 -11.93 26.24 20.28
CA GLY A 104 -12.88 27.00 19.46
C GLY A 104 -14.33 26.53 19.65
N VAL A 105 -15.16 26.75 18.63
CA VAL A 105 -16.54 26.27 18.62
C VAL A 105 -16.60 24.90 17.96
N GLY A 106 -17.01 23.88 18.73
CA GLY A 106 -17.27 22.53 18.25
C GLY A 106 -18.73 22.40 17.78
N PHE A 107 -18.94 21.73 16.63
CA PHE A 107 -20.26 21.36 16.15
C PHE A 107 -20.62 19.95 16.57
N ARG A 108 -21.88 19.65 16.81
CA ARG A 108 -22.40 18.32 17.16
C ARG A 108 -21.94 17.24 16.16
N ASP A 109 -21.99 17.56 14.88
CA ASP A 109 -21.55 16.71 13.78
C ASP A 109 -21.13 17.56 12.56
N ALA A 110 -20.48 16.92 11.59
CA ALA A 110 -20.01 17.59 10.37
C ALA A 110 -21.17 18.14 9.52
N TRP A 111 -22.31 17.44 9.48
CA TRP A 111 -23.50 17.88 8.74
C TRP A 111 -24.09 19.17 9.31
N THR A 112 -24.06 19.29 10.62
CA THR A 112 -24.50 20.52 11.34
C THR A 112 -23.56 21.69 10.97
N ARG A 113 -22.24 21.49 10.93
CA ARG A 113 -21.28 22.52 10.49
C ARG A 113 -21.52 22.93 9.04
N ILE A 114 -21.70 21.97 8.13
CA ILE A 114 -22.00 22.21 6.72
C ILE A 114 -23.31 23.01 6.60
N ALA A 115 -24.37 22.62 7.33
CA ALA A 115 -25.65 23.32 7.34
C ALA A 115 -25.52 24.75 7.86
N ALA A 116 -24.71 24.99 8.91
CA ALA A 116 -24.46 26.33 9.45
C ALA A 116 -23.82 27.25 8.42
N TYR A 117 -22.87 26.72 7.61
CA TYR A 117 -22.26 27.50 6.54
C TYR A 117 -23.21 27.70 5.34
N GLU A 118 -23.92 26.66 4.91
CA GLU A 118 -24.73 26.72 3.69
C GLU A 118 -26.06 27.46 3.84
N THR A 119 -26.60 27.57 5.05
CA THR A 119 -27.83 28.36 5.31
C THR A 119 -27.62 29.86 5.24
N ALA A 120 -26.38 30.31 5.39
CA ALA A 120 -26.03 31.73 5.28
C ALA A 120 -26.08 32.21 3.82
N ALA A 121 -26.48 33.49 3.64
CA ALA A 121 -26.48 34.10 2.32
C ALA A 121 -25.06 34.14 1.71
N PRO A 122 -24.91 34.02 0.38
CA PRO A 122 -23.60 34.08 -0.26
C PRO A 122 -22.78 35.34 0.06
N ALA A 123 -23.44 36.48 0.31
CA ALA A 123 -22.78 37.72 0.73
C ALA A 123 -22.15 37.54 2.13
N ASP A 124 -22.95 37.04 3.09
CA ASP A 124 -22.50 36.85 4.48
C ASP A 124 -21.36 35.89 4.57
N ARG A 125 -21.41 34.80 3.78
CA ARG A 125 -20.27 33.83 3.66
C ARG A 125 -19.00 34.51 3.19
N ARG A 126 -19.06 35.35 2.15
CA ARG A 126 -17.89 36.11 1.68
C ARG A 126 -17.37 37.08 2.71
N ASP A 127 -18.25 37.73 3.44
CA ASP A 127 -17.88 38.71 4.47
C ASP A 127 -17.25 38.00 5.68
N ALA A 128 -17.77 36.84 6.09
CA ALA A 128 -17.12 35.99 7.10
C ALA A 128 -15.70 35.61 6.69
N HIS A 129 -15.48 35.20 5.44
CA HIS A 129 -14.15 34.89 4.93
C HIS A 129 -13.22 36.12 4.89
N ARG A 130 -13.71 37.29 4.44
CA ARG A 130 -12.93 38.53 4.45
C ARG A 130 -12.52 38.93 5.87
N LEU A 131 -13.40 38.74 6.81
CA LEU A 131 -13.15 39.04 8.21
C LEU A 131 -12.10 38.10 8.80
N LEU A 132 -12.24 36.79 8.61
CA LEU A 132 -11.24 35.80 9.02
C LEU A 132 -9.87 36.05 8.40
N ALA A 133 -9.83 36.42 7.12
CA ALA A 133 -8.59 36.82 6.45
C ALA A 133 -7.90 38.03 7.07
N ARG A 134 -8.64 38.96 7.71
CA ARG A 134 -8.11 40.12 8.40
C ARG A 134 -7.55 39.78 9.78
N VAL A 135 -8.11 38.78 10.47
CA VAL A 135 -7.72 38.47 11.85
C VAL A 135 -6.66 37.36 11.97
N LEU A 136 -6.42 36.63 10.89
CA LEU A 136 -5.37 35.59 10.83
C LEU A 136 -4.02 36.21 10.52
N HIS A 137 -3.20 36.48 11.56
CA HIS A 137 -1.88 37.13 11.44
C HIS A 137 -0.76 36.36 12.13
N GLY A 138 -1.07 35.20 12.75
CA GLY A 138 -0.11 34.40 13.50
C GLY A 138 0.97 33.76 12.61
N PRO A 139 2.12 33.37 13.19
CA PRO A 139 3.12 32.57 12.53
C PRO A 139 2.47 31.27 12.02
N GLY A 140 2.65 30.93 10.74
CA GLY A 140 2.04 29.75 10.11
C GLY A 140 0.62 29.93 9.58
N GLU A 141 -0.10 31.01 9.94
CA GLU A 141 -1.47 31.26 9.45
C GLU A 141 -1.56 31.80 8.01
N GLY A 142 -0.42 32.11 7.39
CA GLY A 142 -0.35 32.68 6.04
C GLY A 142 -1.13 31.88 4.99
N PRO A 143 -0.97 30.58 4.85
CA PRO A 143 -1.72 29.77 3.88
C PRO A 143 -3.25 29.79 4.14
N ARG A 144 -3.70 29.67 5.39
CA ARG A 144 -5.12 29.77 5.77
C ARG A 144 -5.69 31.15 5.44
N ARG A 145 -4.96 32.21 5.74
CA ARG A 145 -5.33 33.58 5.38
C ARG A 145 -5.52 33.73 3.88
N SER A 146 -4.60 33.19 3.06
CA SER A 146 -4.73 33.21 1.59
C SER A 146 -5.97 32.44 1.14
N TRP A 147 -6.27 31.30 1.76
CA TRP A 147 -7.47 30.54 1.45
C TRP A 147 -8.74 31.36 1.70
N HIS A 148 -8.86 32.01 2.89
CA HIS A 148 -10.00 32.90 3.20
C HIS A 148 -10.09 34.10 2.27
N ARG A 149 -8.96 34.70 1.84
CA ARG A 149 -8.95 35.76 0.83
C ARG A 149 -9.56 35.27 -0.50
N GLY A 150 -9.17 34.08 -0.92
CA GLY A 150 -9.73 33.46 -2.11
C GLY A 150 -11.22 33.11 -1.96
N ALA A 151 -11.65 32.61 -0.79
CA ALA A 151 -13.04 32.27 -0.54
C ALA A 151 -13.97 33.53 -0.46
N GLY A 152 -13.44 34.66 -0.01
CA GLY A 152 -14.13 35.94 0.03
C GLY A 152 -14.09 36.74 -1.28
N ALA A 153 -13.46 36.23 -2.34
CA ALA A 153 -13.32 36.92 -3.63
C ALA A 153 -14.59 36.82 -4.48
N LEU A 154 -14.77 37.83 -5.36
CA LEU A 154 -15.82 37.89 -6.38
C LEU A 154 -15.18 37.70 -7.75
N GLY A 155 -15.41 36.56 -8.39
CA GLY A 155 -14.95 36.29 -9.74
C GLY A 155 -13.46 36.02 -9.91
N PRO A 156 -12.99 35.83 -11.16
CA PRO A 156 -11.61 35.48 -11.46
C PRO A 156 -10.61 36.54 -11.03
N SER A 157 -9.42 36.12 -10.55
CA SER A 157 -8.35 37.04 -10.13
C SER A 157 -6.97 36.39 -10.26
N ALA A 158 -6.21 36.78 -11.28
CA ALA A 158 -4.86 36.27 -11.52
C ALA A 158 -3.92 36.49 -10.31
N ARG A 159 -4.06 37.61 -9.59
CA ARG A 159 -3.28 37.88 -8.38
C ARG A 159 -3.58 36.92 -7.26
N LEU A 160 -4.84 36.62 -7.02
CA LEU A 160 -5.23 35.62 -5.97
C LEU A 160 -4.87 34.21 -6.39
N VAL A 161 -4.98 33.85 -7.66
CA VAL A 161 -4.50 32.55 -8.19
C VAL A 161 -3.02 32.37 -7.89
N ALA A 162 -2.18 33.35 -8.20
CA ALA A 162 -0.74 33.29 -7.93
C ALA A 162 -0.45 33.18 -6.41
N GLU A 163 -1.15 33.97 -5.58
CA GLU A 163 -1.02 33.93 -4.12
C GLU A 163 -1.40 32.56 -3.56
N LEU A 164 -2.54 31.97 -3.97
CA LEU A 164 -3.05 30.69 -3.54
C LEU A 164 -2.13 29.55 -4.00
N THR A 165 -1.64 29.61 -5.22
CA THR A 165 -0.68 28.62 -5.76
C THR A 165 0.63 28.62 -4.97
N ALA A 166 1.17 29.79 -4.66
CA ALA A 166 2.35 29.91 -3.81
C ALA A 166 2.10 29.41 -2.38
N ALA A 167 0.92 29.69 -1.82
CA ALA A 167 0.53 29.19 -0.50
C ALA A 167 0.35 27.66 -0.50
N ALA A 168 -0.21 27.08 -1.56
CA ALA A 168 -0.30 25.62 -1.73
C ALA A 168 1.08 24.96 -1.76
N GLY A 169 2.03 25.54 -2.52
CA GLY A 169 3.43 25.06 -2.52
C GLY A 169 4.07 25.07 -1.14
N ARG A 170 3.86 26.11 -0.35
CA ARG A 170 4.36 26.18 1.04
C ARG A 170 3.71 25.14 1.96
N ALA A 171 2.38 24.96 1.85
CA ALA A 171 1.67 23.95 2.64
C ALA A 171 2.19 22.54 2.32
N ARG A 172 2.45 22.23 1.05
CA ARG A 172 3.03 20.94 0.64
C ARG A 172 4.44 20.75 1.15
N ALA A 173 5.27 21.79 1.11
CA ALA A 173 6.65 21.72 1.58
C ALA A 173 6.75 21.38 3.09
N VAL A 174 5.74 21.74 3.89
CA VAL A 174 5.66 21.38 5.32
C VAL A 174 4.87 20.09 5.57
N GLY A 175 4.47 19.35 4.52
CA GLY A 175 3.78 18.07 4.64
C GLY A 175 2.27 18.17 4.95
N ASP A 176 1.63 19.30 4.62
CA ASP A 176 0.17 19.48 4.75
C ASP A 176 -0.53 19.41 3.38
N PRO A 177 -0.78 18.20 2.83
CA PRO A 177 -1.48 18.04 1.56
C PRO A 177 -2.97 18.43 1.63
N ALA A 178 -3.57 18.43 2.84
CA ALA A 178 -4.96 18.83 3.02
C ALA A 178 -5.15 20.32 2.71
N LEU A 179 -4.33 21.16 3.33
CA LEU A 179 -4.35 22.60 3.08
C LEU A 179 -3.85 22.93 1.68
N SER A 180 -2.84 22.23 1.17
CA SER A 180 -2.34 22.41 -0.20
C SER A 180 -3.43 22.16 -1.24
N GLY A 181 -4.14 21.03 -1.14
CA GLY A 181 -5.24 20.68 -2.04
C GLY A 181 -6.39 21.70 -1.99
N ALA A 182 -6.78 22.13 -0.79
CA ALA A 182 -7.82 23.14 -0.61
C ALA A 182 -7.46 24.50 -1.24
N LEU A 183 -6.19 24.90 -1.14
CA LEU A 183 -5.66 26.12 -1.76
C LEU A 183 -5.64 26.01 -3.29
N ALA A 184 -5.18 24.86 -3.82
CA ALA A 184 -5.14 24.62 -5.27
C ALA A 184 -6.55 24.58 -5.86
N GLU A 185 -7.50 23.93 -5.20
CA GLU A 185 -8.90 23.90 -5.63
C GLU A 185 -9.54 25.30 -5.62
N ARG A 186 -9.23 26.09 -4.59
CA ARG A 186 -9.68 27.49 -4.53
C ARG A 186 -9.04 28.35 -5.62
N ALA A 187 -7.77 28.12 -5.92
CA ALA A 187 -7.08 28.79 -7.04
C ALA A 187 -7.74 28.44 -8.38
N ALA A 188 -8.05 27.15 -8.60
CA ALA A 188 -8.75 26.71 -9.81
C ALA A 188 -10.12 27.39 -9.99
N ALA A 189 -10.87 27.58 -8.90
CA ALA A 189 -12.17 28.25 -8.93
C ALA A 189 -12.07 29.73 -9.32
N LEU A 190 -10.92 30.38 -9.10
CA LEU A 190 -10.68 31.79 -9.44
C LEU A 190 -9.87 31.96 -10.74
N CYS A 191 -9.47 30.86 -11.38
CA CYS A 191 -8.67 30.87 -12.59
C CYS A 191 -9.57 30.98 -13.82
N ALA A 192 -9.28 31.96 -14.68
CA ALA A 192 -10.00 32.18 -15.96
C ALA A 192 -9.48 31.24 -17.06
N ASP A 193 -8.17 30.95 -17.06
CA ASP A 193 -7.56 30.09 -18.07
C ASP A 193 -7.92 28.60 -17.85
N PRO A 194 -8.51 27.92 -18.87
CA PRO A 194 -8.91 26.51 -18.72
C PRO A 194 -7.73 25.55 -18.49
N GLY A 195 -6.58 25.79 -19.15
CA GLY A 195 -5.40 24.93 -19.04
C GLY A 195 -4.79 25.02 -17.64
N GLU A 196 -4.62 26.23 -17.12
CA GLU A 196 -4.14 26.46 -15.76
C GLU A 196 -5.13 25.94 -14.70
N ARG A 197 -6.44 26.07 -14.93
CA ARG A 197 -7.48 25.50 -14.09
C ARG A 197 -7.38 23.99 -14.03
N SER A 198 -7.21 23.30 -15.16
CA SER A 198 -7.02 21.85 -15.23
C SER A 198 -5.77 21.43 -14.46
N ARG A 199 -4.65 22.15 -14.61
CA ARG A 199 -3.41 21.92 -13.86
C ARG A 199 -3.59 22.06 -12.36
N LEU A 200 -4.30 23.08 -11.89
CA LEU A 200 -4.59 23.31 -10.46
C LEU A 200 -5.52 22.25 -9.87
N LEU A 201 -6.52 21.79 -10.63
CA LEU A 201 -7.40 20.69 -10.22
C LEU A 201 -6.65 19.36 -10.15
N THR A 202 -5.78 19.08 -11.10
CA THR A 202 -4.89 17.90 -11.07
C THR A 202 -4.02 17.91 -9.83
N GLN A 203 -3.49 19.08 -9.47
CA GLN A 203 -2.73 19.29 -8.25
C GLN A 203 -3.56 19.01 -7.00
N ALA A 204 -4.79 19.55 -6.92
CA ALA A 204 -5.69 19.31 -5.80
C ALA A 204 -6.08 17.83 -5.69
N ALA A 205 -6.32 17.16 -6.82
CA ALA A 205 -6.61 15.73 -6.87
C ALA A 205 -5.42 14.88 -6.39
N THR A 206 -4.20 15.25 -6.78
CA THR A 206 -2.97 14.60 -6.30
C THR A 206 -2.80 14.75 -4.79
N ASP A 207 -3.05 15.93 -4.24
CA ASP A 207 -2.97 16.19 -2.80
C ASP A 207 -4.08 15.42 -2.04
N ALA A 208 -5.29 15.33 -2.60
CA ALA A 208 -6.37 14.51 -2.05
C ALA A 208 -5.98 13.02 -2.01
N TRP A 209 -5.36 12.51 -3.08
CA TRP A 209 -4.84 11.16 -3.14
C TRP A 209 -3.75 10.90 -2.10
N HIS A 210 -2.77 11.81 -1.99
CA HIS A 210 -1.67 11.67 -1.03
C HIS A 210 -2.16 11.59 0.42
N ARG A 211 -3.19 12.33 0.79
CA ARG A 211 -3.79 12.26 2.13
C ARG A 211 -4.72 11.06 2.32
N GLY A 212 -4.94 10.24 1.28
CA GLY A 212 -5.81 9.07 1.30
C GLY A 212 -7.29 9.39 1.10
N ASP A 213 -7.65 10.49 0.44
CA ASP A 213 -9.01 10.84 0.06
C ASP A 213 -9.26 10.44 -1.40
N GLY A 214 -9.35 9.11 -1.64
CA GLY A 214 -9.49 8.54 -2.96
C GLY A 214 -10.77 9.01 -3.70
N ASP A 215 -11.88 9.16 -2.99
CA ASP A 215 -13.14 9.61 -3.59
C ASP A 215 -13.05 11.06 -4.06
N ARG A 216 -12.50 11.94 -3.23
CA ARG A 216 -12.26 13.34 -3.62
C ARG A 216 -11.26 13.43 -4.77
N ALA A 217 -10.20 12.64 -4.73
CA ALA A 217 -9.21 12.60 -5.80
C ALA A 217 -9.86 12.20 -7.14
N ARG A 218 -10.70 11.16 -7.17
CA ARG A 218 -11.45 10.74 -8.37
C ARG A 218 -12.41 11.82 -8.87
N ALA A 219 -13.17 12.44 -7.97
CA ALA A 219 -14.11 13.50 -8.33
C ALA A 219 -13.42 14.74 -8.92
N LEU A 220 -12.25 15.09 -8.40
CA LEU A 220 -11.44 16.19 -8.95
C LEU A 220 -10.77 15.80 -10.29
N ALA A 221 -10.22 14.59 -10.39
CA ALA A 221 -9.59 14.08 -11.61
C ALA A 221 -10.57 14.01 -12.78
N ALA A 222 -11.82 13.62 -12.54
CA ALA A 222 -12.89 13.60 -13.56
C ALA A 222 -13.20 14.97 -14.17
N ARG A 223 -12.72 16.07 -13.57
CA ARG A 223 -12.86 17.46 -14.06
C ARG A 223 -11.61 17.96 -14.78
N THR A 224 -10.66 17.08 -15.06
CA THR A 224 -9.38 17.39 -15.69
C THR A 224 -9.09 16.44 -16.83
N ASP A 225 -8.16 16.81 -17.69
CA ASP A 225 -7.66 15.97 -18.78
C ASP A 225 -6.39 15.18 -18.34
N ALA A 226 -6.22 14.94 -17.03
CA ALA A 226 -5.02 14.32 -16.48
C ALA A 226 -5.13 12.78 -16.53
N GLU A 227 -4.89 12.18 -17.68
CA GLU A 227 -4.92 10.73 -17.90
C GLU A 227 -4.00 9.96 -16.92
N ALA A 228 -2.81 10.52 -16.65
CA ALA A 228 -1.85 9.92 -15.70
C ALA A 228 -2.43 9.74 -14.31
N LEU A 229 -3.08 10.77 -13.77
CA LEU A 229 -3.68 10.69 -12.43
C LEU A 229 -4.87 9.74 -12.43
N THR A 230 -5.70 9.79 -13.48
CA THR A 230 -6.81 8.85 -13.66
C THR A 230 -6.32 7.41 -13.68
N GLY A 231 -5.22 7.11 -14.38
CA GLY A 231 -4.59 5.79 -14.40
C GLY A 231 -4.08 5.35 -13.02
N ILE A 232 -3.42 6.24 -12.27
CA ILE A 232 -2.95 5.95 -10.91
C ILE A 232 -4.12 5.66 -9.96
N LEU A 233 -5.19 6.44 -10.04
CA LEU A 233 -6.38 6.24 -9.23
C LEU A 233 -7.09 4.93 -9.59
N ALA A 234 -7.28 4.66 -10.89
CA ALA A 234 -7.91 3.44 -11.38
C ALA A 234 -7.13 2.18 -10.97
N LEU A 235 -5.79 2.25 -10.92
CA LEU A 235 -4.94 1.15 -10.43
C LEU A 235 -5.27 0.76 -8.99
N ARG A 236 -5.64 1.70 -8.14
CA ARG A 236 -5.90 1.44 -6.72
C ARG A 236 -7.38 1.32 -6.34
N THR A 237 -8.27 1.87 -7.16
CA THR A 237 -9.69 2.03 -6.81
C THR A 237 -10.66 1.58 -7.90
N GLY A 238 -10.18 1.30 -9.13
CA GLY A 238 -10.99 1.06 -10.30
C GLY A 238 -10.57 -0.18 -11.09
N HIS A 239 -10.81 -0.13 -12.39
CA HIS A 239 -10.51 -1.23 -13.30
C HIS A 239 -9.03 -1.23 -13.69
N ALA A 240 -8.28 -2.26 -13.27
CA ALA A 240 -6.82 -2.30 -13.47
C ALA A 240 -6.38 -2.35 -14.94
N GLY A 241 -7.22 -2.88 -15.84
CA GLY A 241 -6.96 -2.84 -17.28
C GLY A 241 -7.00 -1.43 -17.85
N GLU A 242 -8.00 -0.63 -17.47
CA GLU A 242 -8.11 0.78 -17.85
C GLU A 242 -6.96 1.60 -17.27
N ALA A 243 -6.53 1.28 -16.05
CA ALA A 243 -5.36 1.89 -15.43
C ALA A 243 -4.10 1.67 -16.27
N PHE A 244 -3.87 0.46 -16.74
CA PHE A 244 -2.75 0.14 -17.62
C PHE A 244 -2.77 0.97 -18.89
N ASP A 245 -3.92 1.00 -19.58
CA ASP A 245 -4.07 1.69 -20.86
C ASP A 245 -3.85 3.22 -20.70
N ALA A 246 -4.40 3.83 -19.66
CA ALA A 246 -4.23 5.25 -19.36
C ALA A 246 -2.75 5.59 -19.01
N LEU A 247 -2.09 4.77 -18.19
CA LEU A 247 -0.70 5.00 -17.81
C LEU A 247 0.26 4.84 -19.00
N LEU A 248 -0.02 3.88 -19.89
CA LEU A 248 0.77 3.65 -21.09
C LEU A 248 0.59 4.77 -22.11
N ALA A 249 -0.65 5.23 -22.33
CA ALA A 249 -0.95 6.37 -23.20
C ALA A 249 -0.25 7.65 -22.71
N GLU A 250 -0.28 7.90 -21.41
CA GLU A 250 0.40 9.07 -20.82
C GLU A 250 1.92 8.98 -20.94
N ALA A 251 2.53 7.81 -20.70
CA ALA A 251 3.95 7.60 -20.92
C ALA A 251 4.34 7.95 -22.37
N ALA A 252 3.58 7.46 -23.35
CA ALA A 252 3.79 7.74 -24.77
C ALA A 252 3.59 9.24 -25.12
N ARG A 253 2.60 9.89 -24.50
CA ARG A 253 2.34 11.33 -24.68
C ARG A 253 3.50 12.18 -24.17
N VAL A 254 3.95 11.93 -22.95
CA VAL A 254 5.07 12.68 -22.33
C VAL A 254 6.35 12.49 -23.14
N ALA A 255 6.63 11.25 -23.60
CA ALA A 255 7.78 10.97 -24.45
C ALA A 255 7.75 11.74 -25.78
N ARG A 256 6.58 11.86 -26.43
CA ARG A 256 6.42 12.66 -27.65
C ARG A 256 6.70 14.14 -27.41
N VAL A 257 6.16 14.71 -26.33
CA VAL A 257 6.39 16.11 -25.94
C VAL A 257 7.87 16.40 -25.66
N ALA A 258 8.55 15.48 -24.96
CA ALA A 258 9.98 15.62 -24.67
C ALA A 258 10.87 15.58 -25.91
N ARG A 259 10.44 14.89 -26.98
CA ARG A 259 11.17 14.79 -28.27
C ARG A 259 10.96 15.99 -29.19
N ALA A 260 9.81 16.63 -29.15
CA ALA A 260 9.45 17.73 -30.05
C ALA A 260 10.51 18.87 -30.10
N PRO A 261 11.06 19.36 -28.97
CA PRO A 261 12.09 20.39 -28.99
C PRO A 261 13.47 19.87 -29.44
N ARG A 262 13.78 18.57 -29.27
CA ARG A 262 15.05 17.99 -29.75
C ARG A 262 15.09 17.84 -31.25
N VAL A 263 13.99 17.50 -31.91
CA VAL A 263 13.87 17.40 -33.36
C VAL A 263 13.91 18.81 -34.00
N ALA A 264 13.29 19.82 -33.40
CA ALA A 264 13.32 21.18 -33.85
C ALA A 264 14.75 21.80 -33.80
N ARG A 265 15.55 21.47 -32.77
CA ARG A 265 16.97 21.88 -32.69
C ARG A 265 17.87 21.12 -33.67
N ALA A 266 17.62 19.86 -33.95
CA ALA A 266 18.37 19.06 -34.92
C ALA A 266 18.07 19.52 -36.39
N ALA A 267 16.83 19.98 -36.64
CA ALA A 267 16.44 20.51 -37.94
C ALA A 267 16.92 21.95 -38.18
N GLY A 268 17.27 22.70 -37.12
CA GLY A 268 17.72 24.10 -37.18
C GLY A 268 19.22 24.31 -37.38
N THR A 269 20.05 23.26 -37.43
CA THR A 269 21.50 23.35 -37.66
C THR A 269 21.87 22.86 -39.05
N ARG A 270 21.36 23.49 -40.11
CA ARG A 270 21.99 23.48 -41.42
C ARG A 270 22.62 24.88 -41.63
N PRO A 271 23.96 24.98 -41.77
CA PRO A 271 24.57 26.26 -42.18
C PRO A 271 24.15 26.56 -43.61
N ALA A 272 23.66 27.77 -43.83
CA ALA A 272 23.38 28.28 -45.15
C ALA A 272 24.67 28.32 -45.99
N PRO A 273 24.61 28.05 -47.32
CA PRO A 273 25.77 28.17 -48.19
C PRO A 273 26.15 29.65 -48.31
N GLY A 274 27.44 29.94 -47.97
CA GLY A 274 27.99 31.26 -48.02
C GLY A 274 28.15 31.75 -49.46
N ASP A 275 27.76 32.99 -49.66
CA ASP A 275 28.08 33.82 -50.83
C ASP A 275 29.55 34.31 -50.77
N PRO A 276 30.30 34.35 -51.88
CA PRO A 276 31.69 34.77 -51.90
C PRO A 276 31.80 36.28 -52.16
N SER A 277 32.54 37.00 -51.33
CA SER A 277 33.08 38.32 -51.69
C SER A 277 34.38 38.61 -50.95
N PRO A 278 35.23 39.49 -51.51
CA PRO A 278 36.65 39.13 -51.74
C PRO A 278 37.65 39.94 -50.88
N ASN A 279 38.77 39.22 -50.68
CA ASN A 279 40.16 39.81 -50.70
C ASN A 279 40.50 41.01 -49.82
N ARG A 280 41.39 40.78 -48.83
CA ARG A 280 42.67 41.56 -48.75
C ARG A 280 43.62 40.93 -47.71
N ASN A 281 44.75 40.51 -48.30
CA ASN A 281 46.14 40.46 -47.81
C ASN A 281 46.39 41.01 -46.36
N THR A 282 47.16 40.34 -45.57
CA THR A 282 48.66 40.30 -45.53
C THR A 282 49.14 39.42 -44.38
N SER A 283 50.02 38.57 -44.71
CA SER A 283 51.34 38.22 -44.18
C SER A 283 51.53 37.79 -42.74
N ASP A 284 52.17 36.70 -42.69
CA ASP A 284 53.38 36.23 -42.03
C ASP A 284 53.23 35.42 -40.74
N ALA A 285 53.55 34.21 -40.88
CA ALA A 285 54.78 33.50 -40.68
C ALA A 285 54.89 32.73 -39.38
N SER A 286 55.21 31.47 -39.58
CA SER A 286 56.11 30.59 -38.82
C SER A 286 55.56 29.97 -37.55
N ALA A 287 55.35 28.73 -37.62
CA ALA A 287 56.21 27.54 -37.66
C ALA A 287 56.40 26.89 -36.28
N VAL A 288 56.08 25.67 -36.24
CA VAL A 288 56.93 24.47 -35.98
C VAL A 288 56.82 23.82 -34.61
N THR A 289 56.34 22.59 -34.69
CA THR A 289 56.80 21.32 -34.05
C THR A 289 56.62 21.15 -32.54
N SER A 290 55.97 20.07 -32.17
CA SER A 290 56.40 18.68 -32.10
C SER A 290 56.58 18.16 -30.67
N ALA A 291 55.95 17.05 -30.43
CA ALA A 291 56.40 15.83 -29.73
C ALA A 291 56.36 15.78 -28.18
N ALA A 292 55.51 14.92 -27.72
CA ALA A 292 55.78 13.56 -27.25
C ALA A 292 56.39 13.40 -25.85
N ALA A 293 55.69 12.53 -25.14
CA ALA A 293 56.20 11.40 -24.36
C ALA A 293 56.48 11.56 -22.85
N SER A 294 55.74 10.70 -22.16
CA SER A 294 56.19 9.69 -21.18
C SER A 294 56.72 10.10 -19.82
N GLY A 295 56.22 9.35 -18.86
CA GLY A 295 57.03 8.74 -17.81
C GLY A 295 56.49 8.98 -16.40
N ALA A 296 55.73 8.05 -15.86
CA ALA A 296 56.16 6.99 -14.93
C ALA A 296 56.57 7.41 -13.50
N SER A 297 55.88 6.77 -12.55
CA SER A 297 56.36 6.14 -11.32
C SER A 297 56.77 6.97 -10.12
N ALA A 298 56.24 6.72 -8.98
CA ALA A 298 56.58 5.79 -7.87
C ALA A 298 56.14 6.37 -6.53
N VAL A 299 55.35 5.64 -5.78
CA VAL A 299 55.66 4.76 -4.62
C VAL A 299 56.21 5.45 -3.38
N ALA A 300 55.53 5.21 -2.29
CA ALA A 300 55.95 4.85 -0.92
C ALA A 300 55.19 5.69 0.13
N SER A 301 54.32 5.06 0.93
CA SER A 301 54.59 4.22 2.11
C SER A 301 54.94 5.03 3.34
N SER A 302 54.07 5.01 4.35
CA SER A 302 54.35 4.53 5.71
C SER A 302 53.24 4.95 6.71
N ALA A 303 52.67 3.96 7.35
CA ALA A 303 52.15 4.00 8.72
C ALA A 303 53.36 3.74 9.65
N PRO A 304 53.29 3.69 11.01
CA PRO A 304 52.13 3.50 11.91
C PRO A 304 52.24 4.21 13.30
N SER A 305 51.35 3.74 14.18
CA SER A 305 51.43 3.56 15.68
C SER A 305 50.83 4.67 16.54
N ASP A 306 49.97 4.30 17.33
CA ASP A 306 49.74 3.59 18.60
C ASP A 306 49.33 4.51 19.77
N ALA A 307 48.40 4.02 20.47
CA ALA A 307 48.23 3.80 21.89
C ALA A 307 47.32 4.75 22.69
N SER A 308 46.19 4.21 23.13
CA SER A 308 45.89 3.79 24.51
C SER A 308 45.40 4.85 25.49
N ALA A 309 44.26 4.56 26.07
CA ALA A 309 43.83 4.52 27.46
C ALA A 309 42.51 5.24 27.78
N ALA A 310 41.53 4.49 28.20
CA ALA A 310 40.47 4.91 29.13
C ALA A 310 41.03 5.01 30.55
N PRO A 311 40.36 5.60 31.58
CA PRO A 311 39.06 5.17 32.03
C PRO A 311 38.12 6.23 32.71
N SER A 312 36.85 5.81 32.83
CA SER A 312 35.86 5.98 33.93
C SER A 312 35.64 7.33 34.63
N GLY A 313 34.33 7.67 34.76
CA GLY A 313 33.84 8.58 35.80
C GLY A 313 32.38 8.97 35.62
N ALA A 314 31.52 8.41 36.47
CA ALA A 314 30.09 8.70 36.57
C ALA A 314 29.82 10.10 37.16
N SER A 315 28.70 10.73 36.80
CA SER A 315 27.63 11.24 37.66
C SER A 315 26.89 12.46 37.12
N ALA A 316 25.58 12.35 37.21
CA ALA A 316 24.56 13.34 37.60
C ALA A 316 24.10 14.42 36.61
N VAL A 317 22.91 14.18 36.09
CA VAL A 317 21.69 15.03 36.06
C VAL A 317 21.87 16.54 36.24
N THR A 318 21.53 17.31 35.21
CA THR A 318 20.59 18.44 35.33
C THR A 318 20.06 18.85 33.94
N SER A 319 18.75 19.11 33.92
CA SER A 319 17.95 19.63 32.82
C SER A 319 18.39 21.03 32.38
N SER A 320 18.45 21.25 31.07
CA SER A 320 18.00 22.49 30.42
C SER A 320 18.02 22.33 28.92
N ALA A 321 16.86 22.49 28.30
CA ALA A 321 16.70 22.62 26.85
C ALA A 321 17.27 23.99 26.40
N PRO A 322 17.97 24.06 25.27
CA PRO A 322 18.00 25.26 24.47
C PRO A 322 17.20 25.10 23.19
N SER A 323 16.30 26.07 23.01
CA SER A 323 15.72 26.57 21.79
C SER A 323 16.72 26.52 20.61
N ALA A 324 16.43 25.68 19.60
CA ALA A 324 17.10 25.71 18.31
C ALA A 324 16.11 26.22 17.24
N ALA A 325 15.92 27.54 17.28
CA ALA A 325 15.43 28.29 16.14
C ALA A 325 16.64 29.02 15.55
N SER A 326 17.28 28.50 14.54
CA SER A 326 18.08 29.16 13.51
C SER A 326 19.06 28.17 12.89
N ALA A 327 18.69 27.56 11.78
CA ALA A 327 19.56 27.15 10.67
C ALA A 327 18.76 26.32 9.65
N LEU A 328 17.88 26.97 8.92
CA LEU A 328 17.34 26.42 7.65
C LEU A 328 17.38 27.54 6.60
N THR A 329 18.58 27.90 6.24
CA THR A 329 18.83 28.57 4.97
C THR A 329 19.54 27.58 4.06
N SER A 330 18.87 27.30 2.93
CA SER A 330 19.47 26.95 1.64
C SER A 330 20.44 25.77 1.62
N SER A 331 19.93 24.62 1.17
CA SER A 331 20.60 23.83 0.14
C SER A 331 19.60 22.80 -0.40
N ALA A 332 19.09 23.07 -1.60
CA ALA A 332 18.57 22.02 -2.45
C ALA A 332 19.72 21.04 -2.72
N PRO A 333 19.56 19.72 -2.53
CA PRO A 333 20.56 18.78 -3.00
C PRO A 333 20.52 18.79 -4.52
N SER A 334 21.61 19.19 -5.13
CA SER A 334 21.92 18.93 -6.52
C SER A 334 22.08 17.44 -6.69
N ASP A 335 21.04 16.75 -7.17
CA ASP A 335 21.15 15.41 -7.73
C ASP A 335 21.85 15.51 -9.10
N ALA A 336 23.17 15.48 -9.06
CA ALA A 336 23.98 15.19 -10.23
C ALA A 336 24.29 13.68 -10.24
N SER A 337 23.58 12.96 -11.07
CA SER A 337 23.97 11.77 -11.84
C SER A 337 22.85 10.74 -11.98
N CYS A 338 21.84 11.05 -12.79
CA CYS A 338 21.10 10.06 -13.58
C CYS A 338 20.50 10.78 -14.77
N GLY A 339 20.66 10.24 -15.96
CA GLY A 339 20.31 10.78 -17.27
C GLY A 339 19.14 11.75 -17.36
N GLY A 340 19.27 12.69 -18.26
CA GLY A 340 18.38 13.74 -18.75
C GLY A 340 17.04 14.00 -18.03
N SER A 341 16.84 15.19 -17.51
CA SER A 341 15.67 15.62 -16.73
C SER A 341 14.28 15.50 -17.44
N GLY A 342 14.22 14.92 -18.64
CA GLY A 342 12.98 14.67 -19.40
C GLY A 342 12.44 13.23 -19.32
N ASP A 343 13.27 12.26 -18.93
CA ASP A 343 12.94 10.83 -19.01
C ASP A 343 12.31 10.29 -17.71
N ALA A 344 12.54 10.95 -16.58
CA ALA A 344 12.03 10.53 -15.26
C ALA A 344 10.50 10.37 -15.20
N PRO A 345 9.66 11.25 -15.75
CA PRO A 345 8.21 11.07 -15.74
C PRO A 345 7.76 9.87 -16.58
N VAL A 346 8.38 9.63 -17.75
CA VAL A 346 8.06 8.47 -18.62
C VAL A 346 8.34 7.17 -17.89
N THR A 347 9.52 7.06 -17.27
CA THR A 347 9.93 5.89 -16.47
C THR A 347 8.96 5.63 -15.32
N HIS A 348 8.49 6.68 -14.64
CA HIS A 348 7.51 6.55 -13.55
C HIS A 348 6.18 5.96 -14.05
N PHE A 349 5.63 6.46 -15.16
CA PHE A 349 4.37 5.94 -15.70
C PHE A 349 4.51 4.51 -16.22
N LEU A 350 5.63 4.18 -16.85
CA LEU A 350 5.91 2.80 -17.27
C LEU A 350 6.04 1.84 -16.07
N ALA A 351 6.64 2.27 -14.96
CA ALA A 351 6.71 1.47 -13.75
C ALA A 351 5.31 1.23 -13.13
N ARG A 352 4.45 2.25 -13.16
CA ARG A 352 3.05 2.11 -12.72
C ARG A 352 2.23 1.24 -13.66
N ALA A 353 2.47 1.30 -14.98
CA ALA A 353 1.84 0.39 -15.93
C ALA A 353 2.27 -1.07 -15.68
N ALA A 354 3.54 -1.32 -15.33
CA ALA A 354 3.99 -2.65 -14.92
C ALA A 354 3.23 -3.15 -13.68
N GLU A 355 3.02 -2.29 -12.69
CA GLU A 355 2.23 -2.61 -11.51
C GLU A 355 0.77 -2.97 -11.89
N ALA A 356 0.14 -2.20 -12.78
CA ALA A 356 -1.20 -2.49 -13.28
C ALA A 356 -1.25 -3.85 -14.00
N ALA A 357 -0.25 -4.17 -14.83
CA ALA A 357 -0.13 -5.47 -15.49
C ALA A 357 -0.01 -6.64 -14.47
N VAL A 358 0.72 -6.43 -13.36
CA VAL A 358 0.79 -7.41 -12.26
C VAL A 358 -0.58 -7.59 -11.61
N TYR A 359 -1.32 -6.51 -11.33
CA TYR A 359 -2.65 -6.62 -10.74
C TYR A 359 -3.68 -7.31 -11.67
N THR A 360 -3.61 -7.05 -12.99
CA THR A 360 -4.52 -7.72 -13.95
C THR A 360 -4.20 -9.21 -14.15
N GLY A 361 -2.96 -9.62 -13.92
CA GLY A 361 -2.45 -10.95 -14.28
C GLY A 361 -2.12 -11.11 -15.78
N ASP A 362 -2.36 -10.10 -16.61
CA ASP A 362 -1.97 -10.08 -18.02
C ASP A 362 -0.55 -9.52 -18.19
N LEU A 363 0.41 -10.33 -17.78
CA LEU A 363 1.82 -9.95 -17.82
C LEU A 363 2.38 -9.75 -19.24
N ARG A 364 1.63 -10.14 -20.31
CA ARG A 364 2.03 -9.84 -21.71
C ARG A 364 2.00 -8.35 -21.99
N ARG A 365 1.17 -7.59 -21.28
CA ARG A 365 1.13 -6.13 -21.35
C ARG A 365 2.46 -5.49 -20.94
N CYS A 366 3.27 -6.14 -20.11
CA CYS A 366 4.62 -5.67 -19.81
C CYS A 366 5.50 -5.58 -21.08
N ARG A 367 5.34 -6.52 -22.04
CA ARG A 367 6.02 -6.44 -23.34
C ARG A 367 5.56 -5.22 -24.14
N GLU A 368 4.26 -4.94 -24.17
CA GLU A 368 3.72 -3.76 -24.83
C GLU A 368 4.32 -2.48 -24.25
N ALA A 369 4.40 -2.37 -22.93
CA ALA A 369 5.02 -1.23 -22.25
C ALA A 369 6.54 -1.12 -22.52
N THR A 370 7.26 -2.25 -22.66
CA THR A 370 8.69 -2.21 -23.06
C THR A 370 8.88 -1.74 -24.50
N LEU A 371 7.96 -2.06 -25.41
CA LEU A 371 7.98 -1.53 -26.78
C LEU A 371 7.78 -0.01 -26.78
N VAL A 372 6.84 0.50 -25.99
CA VAL A 372 6.63 1.96 -25.84
C VAL A 372 7.87 2.63 -25.25
N ALA A 373 8.53 2.02 -24.26
CA ALA A 373 9.79 2.51 -23.71
C ALA A 373 10.87 2.65 -24.80
N GLY A 374 11.08 1.59 -25.58
CA GLY A 374 12.03 1.58 -26.69
C GLY A 374 11.71 2.64 -27.77
N GLN A 375 10.45 2.75 -28.18
CA GLN A 375 9.98 3.77 -29.10
C GLN A 375 10.19 5.19 -28.53
N SER A 376 10.12 5.32 -27.21
CA SER A 376 10.35 6.59 -26.50
C SER A 376 11.83 6.92 -26.31
N GLY A 377 12.74 6.00 -26.60
CA GLY A 377 14.17 6.14 -26.34
C GLY A 377 14.52 6.16 -24.86
N VAL A 378 13.64 5.60 -24.04
CA VAL A 378 13.80 5.48 -22.59
C VAL A 378 14.09 4.02 -22.25
N GLU A 379 15.08 3.79 -21.40
CA GLU A 379 15.35 2.44 -20.92
C GLU A 379 14.16 1.96 -20.05
N PRO A 380 13.61 0.75 -20.32
CA PRO A 380 12.53 0.23 -19.52
C PRO A 380 12.92 0.14 -18.04
N PRO A 381 12.03 0.52 -17.10
CA PRO A 381 12.30 0.32 -15.68
C PRO A 381 12.61 -1.16 -15.41
N GLY A 382 13.56 -1.43 -14.53
CA GLY A 382 14.01 -2.79 -14.24
C GLY A 382 12.90 -3.75 -13.82
N VAL A 383 11.90 -3.28 -13.06
CA VAL A 383 10.68 -4.06 -12.74
C VAL A 383 9.94 -4.44 -14.02
N LEU A 384 9.70 -3.49 -14.92
CA LEU A 384 8.98 -3.73 -16.17
C LEU A 384 9.74 -4.68 -17.08
N GLY A 385 11.02 -4.42 -17.29
CA GLY A 385 11.92 -5.26 -18.08
C GLY A 385 12.05 -6.68 -17.52
N GLY A 386 12.20 -6.79 -16.20
CA GLY A 386 12.30 -8.06 -15.49
C GLY A 386 11.03 -8.90 -15.60
N ILE A 387 9.86 -8.30 -15.44
CA ILE A 387 8.57 -9.00 -15.61
C ILE A 387 8.38 -9.44 -17.06
N ALA A 388 8.68 -8.57 -18.04
CA ALA A 388 8.56 -8.89 -19.45
C ALA A 388 9.48 -10.07 -19.83
N ALA A 389 10.73 -10.07 -19.39
CA ALA A 389 11.69 -11.16 -19.60
C ALA A 389 11.22 -12.48 -18.97
N ALA A 390 10.69 -12.43 -17.73
CA ALA A 390 10.14 -13.60 -17.05
C ALA A 390 8.95 -14.21 -17.80
N VAL A 391 8.05 -13.37 -18.34
CA VAL A 391 6.91 -13.84 -19.16
C VAL A 391 7.38 -14.52 -20.45
N GLU A 392 8.50 -14.08 -21.02
CA GLU A 392 9.12 -14.66 -22.21
C GLU A 392 9.90 -15.92 -21.92
N GLY A 393 10.12 -16.28 -20.67
CA GLY A 393 10.94 -17.42 -20.24
C GLY A 393 12.44 -17.16 -20.28
N ARG A 394 12.86 -15.89 -20.45
CA ARG A 394 14.25 -15.41 -20.35
C ARG A 394 14.57 -15.13 -18.87
N TYR A 395 14.71 -16.21 -18.10
CA TYR A 395 14.75 -16.14 -16.64
C TYR A 395 16.03 -15.50 -16.09
N GLU A 396 17.16 -15.66 -16.77
CA GLU A 396 18.44 -15.03 -16.39
C GLU A 396 18.37 -13.51 -16.57
N ASP A 397 17.89 -13.03 -17.71
CA ASP A 397 17.68 -11.61 -17.96
C ASP A 397 16.69 -11.02 -16.93
N ALA A 398 15.62 -11.77 -16.62
CA ALA A 398 14.63 -11.37 -15.63
C ALA A 398 15.26 -11.20 -14.25
N ARG A 399 16.08 -12.18 -13.82
CA ARG A 399 16.82 -12.09 -12.56
C ARG A 399 17.68 -10.84 -12.51
N ASP A 400 18.51 -10.60 -13.52
CA ASP A 400 19.47 -9.51 -13.53
C ASP A 400 18.78 -8.13 -13.46
N LEU A 401 17.68 -7.95 -14.18
CA LEU A 401 16.88 -6.73 -14.15
C LEU A 401 16.16 -6.52 -12.80
N LEU A 402 15.63 -7.59 -12.21
CA LEU A 402 14.98 -7.55 -10.91
C LEU A 402 15.99 -7.30 -9.78
N GLU A 403 17.17 -7.93 -9.83
CA GLU A 403 18.27 -7.69 -8.88
C GLU A 403 18.77 -6.24 -8.95
N ALA A 404 18.95 -5.70 -10.15
CA ALA A 404 19.31 -4.30 -10.33
C ALA A 404 18.27 -3.35 -9.71
N THR A 405 16.98 -3.71 -9.80
CA THR A 405 15.89 -2.92 -9.19
C THR A 405 15.89 -3.06 -7.68
N ALA A 406 16.01 -4.27 -7.16
CA ALA A 406 16.02 -4.54 -5.72
C ALA A 406 17.24 -3.90 -5.02
N GLY A 407 18.37 -3.73 -5.73
CA GLY A 407 19.59 -3.13 -5.22
C GLY A 407 19.65 -1.60 -5.24
N ARG A 408 18.77 -0.92 -5.97
CA ARG A 408 18.81 0.55 -6.17
C ARG A 408 18.33 1.39 -4.98
N CYS A 409 18.24 0.82 -3.80
CA CYS A 409 17.70 1.48 -2.61
C CYS A 409 18.79 2.13 -1.76
N GLY A 410 19.21 3.34 -2.12
CA GLY A 410 20.01 4.20 -1.25
C GLY A 410 19.24 4.75 -0.03
N PRO A 411 19.91 5.33 0.99
CA PRO A 411 19.24 6.01 2.09
C PRO A 411 18.43 7.21 1.56
N GLY A 412 17.20 7.42 2.06
CA GLY A 412 16.35 8.56 1.67
C GLY A 412 15.62 8.41 0.33
N GLY A 413 15.50 7.19 -0.24
CA GLY A 413 14.89 6.91 -1.53
C GLY A 413 13.43 7.34 -1.67
N ASP A 414 12.98 7.50 -2.93
CA ASP A 414 11.57 7.73 -3.25
C ASP A 414 10.71 6.54 -2.79
N PRO A 415 9.57 6.79 -2.09
CA PRO A 415 8.72 5.70 -1.59
C PRO A 415 8.24 4.72 -2.67
N THR A 416 7.99 5.22 -3.89
CA THR A 416 7.56 4.40 -5.02
C THR A 416 8.68 3.48 -5.52
N LEU A 417 9.91 4.00 -5.63
CA LEU A 417 11.08 3.19 -6.02
C LEU A 417 11.39 2.13 -4.96
N LEU A 418 11.30 2.47 -3.68
CA LEU A 418 11.46 1.53 -2.58
C LEU A 418 10.40 0.42 -2.60
N LEU A 419 9.16 0.79 -2.94
CA LEU A 419 8.07 -0.18 -3.10
C LEU A 419 8.36 -1.14 -4.26
N HIS A 420 8.77 -0.63 -5.41
CA HIS A 420 9.11 -1.45 -6.58
C HIS A 420 10.31 -2.37 -6.30
N ALA A 421 11.28 -1.90 -5.52
CA ALA A 421 12.38 -2.74 -5.07
C ALA A 421 11.90 -3.88 -4.16
N GLY A 422 10.93 -3.62 -3.29
CA GLY A 422 10.27 -4.64 -2.47
C GLY A 422 9.52 -5.67 -3.31
N ILE A 423 8.80 -5.24 -4.34
CA ILE A 423 8.09 -6.13 -5.29
C ILE A 423 9.10 -6.99 -6.06
N ALA A 424 10.19 -6.39 -6.57
CA ALA A 424 11.24 -7.13 -7.27
C ALA A 424 11.89 -8.19 -6.38
N ALA A 425 12.18 -7.84 -5.13
CA ALA A 425 12.72 -8.79 -4.16
C ALA A 425 11.75 -9.94 -3.83
N LEU A 426 10.43 -9.68 -3.73
CA LEU A 426 9.42 -10.74 -3.58
C LEU A 426 9.40 -11.68 -4.78
N MET A 427 9.54 -11.15 -5.98
CA MET A 427 9.60 -11.96 -7.20
C MET A 427 10.86 -12.85 -7.27
N LEU A 428 11.96 -12.38 -6.72
CA LEU A 428 13.22 -13.13 -6.59
C LEU A 428 13.24 -14.12 -5.41
N GLY A 429 12.19 -14.13 -4.59
CA GLY A 429 12.14 -14.94 -3.37
C GLY A 429 13.00 -14.41 -2.21
N ASP A 430 13.58 -13.22 -2.32
CA ASP A 430 14.32 -12.56 -1.23
C ASP A 430 13.37 -11.77 -0.31
N HIS A 431 12.69 -12.50 0.57
CA HIS A 431 11.69 -11.96 1.48
C HIS A 431 12.29 -11.03 2.54
N THR A 432 13.55 -11.20 2.90
CA THR A 432 14.25 -10.33 3.87
C THR A 432 14.52 -8.95 3.26
N ARG A 433 15.00 -8.92 2.01
CA ARG A 433 15.18 -7.66 1.26
C ARG A 433 13.83 -6.98 1.01
N ALA A 434 12.80 -7.75 0.63
CA ALA A 434 11.45 -7.25 0.45
C ALA A 434 10.88 -6.61 1.72
N ALA A 435 11.06 -7.28 2.87
CA ALA A 435 10.66 -6.76 4.18
C ALA A 435 11.36 -5.44 4.51
N THR A 436 12.65 -5.34 4.24
CA THR A 436 13.43 -4.12 4.47
C THR A 436 12.99 -2.98 3.57
N ALA A 437 12.84 -3.24 2.26
CA ALA A 437 12.44 -2.24 1.27
C ALA A 437 11.05 -1.68 1.56
N THR A 438 10.07 -2.54 1.90
CA THR A 438 8.70 -2.12 2.19
C THR A 438 8.57 -1.31 3.49
N VAL A 439 9.34 -1.64 4.54
CA VAL A 439 9.40 -0.83 5.77
C VAL A 439 9.96 0.56 5.48
N ARG A 440 11.03 0.63 4.68
CA ARG A 440 11.63 1.90 4.28
C ARG A 440 10.69 2.72 3.40
N ALA A 441 9.97 2.07 2.47
CA ALA A 441 8.94 2.71 1.66
C ALA A 441 7.84 3.33 2.53
N ALA A 442 7.33 2.58 3.50
CA ALA A 442 6.31 3.06 4.43
C ALA A 442 6.83 4.23 5.30
N ALA A 443 8.06 4.17 5.79
CA ALA A 443 8.67 5.25 6.57
C ALA A 443 8.88 6.52 5.74
N ALA A 444 9.41 6.38 4.51
CA ALA A 444 9.62 7.49 3.59
C ALA A 444 8.29 8.13 3.13
N ALA A 445 7.25 7.32 2.94
CA ALA A 445 5.91 7.79 2.61
C ALA A 445 5.26 8.56 3.78
N ARG A 446 5.39 8.06 5.02
CA ARG A 446 4.91 8.78 6.22
C ARG A 446 5.59 10.13 6.37
N ALA A 447 6.91 10.20 6.21
CA ALA A 447 7.67 11.44 6.30
C ALA A 447 7.24 12.49 5.27
N ARG A 448 6.67 12.06 4.14
CA ARG A 448 6.16 12.93 3.06
C ARG A 448 4.63 13.15 3.11
N GLY A 449 3.94 12.60 4.10
CA GLY A 449 2.47 12.67 4.20
C GLY A 449 1.72 11.88 3.12
N VAL A 450 2.37 10.92 2.43
CA VAL A 450 1.78 10.14 1.33
C VAL A 450 1.13 8.86 1.88
N THR A 451 -0.04 9.00 2.50
CA THR A 451 -0.74 7.93 3.22
C THR A 451 -1.10 6.74 2.30
N ALA A 452 -1.45 7.02 1.05
CA ALA A 452 -1.79 5.99 0.07
C ALA A 452 -0.64 4.99 -0.15
N THR A 453 0.60 5.46 -0.25
CA THR A 453 1.77 4.60 -0.44
C THR A 453 2.12 3.82 0.84
N VAL A 454 1.79 4.35 2.03
CA VAL A 454 1.96 3.60 3.30
C VAL A 454 1.13 2.33 3.28
N SER A 455 -0.17 2.42 2.95
CA SER A 455 -1.06 1.25 2.87
C SER A 455 -0.52 0.21 1.88
N GLN A 456 -0.08 0.65 0.69
CA GLN A 456 0.47 -0.22 -0.34
C GLN A 456 1.78 -0.91 0.10
N ALA A 457 2.67 -0.18 0.78
CA ALA A 457 3.90 -0.77 1.28
C ALA A 457 3.64 -1.84 2.35
N MET A 458 2.64 -1.63 3.21
CA MET A 458 2.23 -2.60 4.23
C MET A 458 1.56 -3.83 3.63
N GLU A 459 0.85 -3.70 2.50
CA GLU A 459 0.29 -4.79 1.72
C GLU A 459 1.37 -5.81 1.31
N PHE A 460 2.46 -5.35 0.71
CA PHE A 460 3.58 -6.21 0.32
C PHE A 460 4.44 -6.65 1.51
N ARG A 461 4.48 -5.86 2.58
CA ARG A 461 5.15 -6.23 3.84
C ARG A 461 4.53 -7.48 4.46
N ALA A 462 3.20 -7.63 4.44
CA ALA A 462 2.51 -8.78 4.98
C ALA A 462 2.98 -10.08 4.32
N TYR A 463 3.21 -10.08 3.00
CA TYR A 463 3.77 -11.26 2.31
C TYR A 463 5.20 -11.57 2.74
N ALA A 464 6.05 -10.56 2.84
CA ALA A 464 7.43 -10.74 3.26
C ALA A 464 7.50 -11.32 4.69
N ASP A 465 6.71 -10.82 5.61
CA ASP A 465 6.64 -11.35 6.98
C ASP A 465 6.10 -12.77 7.05
N PHE A 466 5.10 -13.12 6.23
CA PHE A 466 4.58 -14.48 6.13
C PHE A 466 5.67 -15.48 5.73
N TRP A 467 6.36 -15.20 4.63
CA TRP A 467 7.40 -16.10 4.10
C TRP A 467 8.64 -16.19 5.00
N THR A 468 8.95 -15.15 5.77
CA THR A 468 10.05 -15.18 6.74
C THR A 468 9.70 -15.88 8.06
N GLY A 469 8.59 -16.61 8.10
CA GLY A 469 8.21 -17.44 9.25
C GLY A 469 7.62 -16.65 10.43
N ARG A 470 7.03 -15.48 10.16
CA ARG A 470 6.36 -14.64 11.17
C ARG A 470 4.86 -14.49 10.87
N PRO A 471 4.08 -15.60 10.85
CA PRO A 471 2.69 -15.59 10.39
C PRO A 471 1.78 -14.68 11.22
N ARG A 472 1.96 -14.61 12.54
CA ARG A 472 1.18 -13.71 13.41
C ARG A 472 1.46 -12.23 13.12
N ALA A 473 2.73 -11.88 12.92
CA ALA A 473 3.11 -10.52 12.55
C ALA A 473 2.60 -10.16 11.14
N ALA A 474 2.66 -11.11 10.21
CA ALA A 474 2.13 -10.96 8.86
C ALA A 474 0.62 -10.71 8.87
N GLU A 475 -0.14 -11.49 9.63
CA GLU A 475 -1.58 -11.34 9.77
C GLU A 475 -1.95 -9.98 10.40
N ALA A 476 -1.28 -9.59 11.49
CA ALA A 476 -1.48 -8.29 12.12
C ALA A 476 -1.18 -7.13 11.16
N THR A 477 -0.08 -7.23 10.40
CA THR A 477 0.29 -6.26 9.37
C THR A 477 -0.76 -6.18 8.27
N ALA A 478 -1.27 -7.32 7.79
CA ALA A 478 -2.30 -7.37 6.76
C ALA A 478 -3.64 -6.78 7.23
N LEU A 479 -4.04 -7.05 8.47
CA LEU A 479 -5.26 -6.47 9.06
C LEU A 479 -5.14 -4.96 9.25
N ASP A 480 -3.99 -4.47 9.65
CA ASP A 480 -3.70 -3.04 9.74
C ASP A 480 -3.74 -2.38 8.36
N ALA A 481 -3.07 -2.97 7.39
CA ALA A 481 -3.06 -2.49 6.01
C ALA A 481 -4.47 -2.49 5.41
N LEU A 482 -5.28 -3.51 5.69
CA LEU A 482 -6.67 -3.61 5.24
C LEU A 482 -7.53 -2.45 5.79
N ARG A 483 -7.40 -2.15 7.09
CA ARG A 483 -8.09 -0.99 7.68
C ARG A 483 -7.67 0.32 7.00
N GLN A 484 -6.36 0.49 6.76
CA GLN A 484 -5.84 1.68 6.08
C GLN A 484 -6.30 1.75 4.62
N ALA A 485 -6.34 0.62 3.89
CA ALA A 485 -6.82 0.56 2.53
C ALA A 485 -8.28 1.03 2.43
N TYR A 486 -9.15 0.52 3.29
CA TYR A 486 -10.54 1.00 3.35
C TYR A 486 -10.65 2.46 3.77
N ALA A 487 -9.86 2.89 4.76
CA ALA A 487 -9.87 4.28 5.23
C ALA A 487 -9.40 5.27 4.15
N THR A 488 -8.58 4.82 3.20
CA THR A 488 -8.03 5.65 2.11
C THR A 488 -8.69 5.39 0.75
N GLY A 489 -9.75 4.56 0.70
CA GLY A 489 -10.47 4.24 -0.54
C GLY A 489 -9.63 3.44 -1.54
N GLN A 490 -8.68 2.62 -1.08
CA GLN A 490 -7.86 1.76 -1.94
C GLN A 490 -8.45 0.36 -2.05
N ASP A 491 -9.61 0.24 -2.66
CA ASP A 491 -10.41 -0.99 -2.67
C ASP A 491 -9.71 -2.15 -3.39
N ASN A 492 -8.88 -1.88 -4.41
CA ASN A 492 -8.05 -2.91 -5.06
C ASN A 492 -6.99 -3.48 -4.11
N GLY A 493 -6.36 -2.63 -3.29
CA GLY A 493 -5.46 -3.06 -2.24
C GLY A 493 -6.17 -3.83 -1.12
N ALA A 494 -7.37 -3.38 -0.74
CA ALA A 494 -8.21 -4.11 0.22
C ALA A 494 -8.59 -5.51 -0.31
N CYS A 495 -8.95 -5.62 -1.58
CA CYS A 495 -9.21 -6.90 -2.25
C CYS A 495 -7.99 -7.84 -2.20
N HIS A 496 -6.80 -7.32 -2.50
CA HIS A 496 -5.56 -8.09 -2.44
C HIS A 496 -5.25 -8.56 -1.01
N LEU A 497 -5.42 -7.70 -0.01
CA LEU A 497 -5.25 -8.05 1.40
C LEU A 497 -6.28 -9.07 1.89
N GLN A 498 -7.53 -9.02 1.43
CA GLN A 498 -8.52 -10.06 1.72
C GLN A 498 -8.06 -11.42 1.18
N ALA A 499 -7.50 -11.47 -0.03
CA ALA A 499 -6.95 -12.71 -0.60
C ALA A 499 -5.72 -13.21 0.19
N ALA A 500 -4.84 -12.32 0.66
CA ALA A 500 -3.71 -12.67 1.52
C ALA A 500 -4.18 -13.23 2.87
N LEU A 501 -5.16 -12.58 3.50
CA LEU A 501 -5.74 -13.03 4.76
C LEU A 501 -6.50 -14.36 4.61
N ALA A 502 -7.07 -14.65 3.42
CA ALA A 502 -7.61 -15.98 3.13
C ALA A 502 -6.52 -17.06 3.16
N MET A 503 -5.30 -16.77 2.68
CA MET A 503 -4.15 -17.68 2.75
C MET A 503 -3.72 -17.90 4.21
N PHE A 504 -3.70 -16.86 5.05
CA PHE A 504 -3.35 -16.99 6.45
C PHE A 504 -4.41 -17.84 7.22
N ALA A 505 -5.69 -17.62 6.92
CA ALA A 505 -6.77 -18.46 7.47
C ALA A 505 -6.68 -19.92 7.00
N ALA A 506 -6.26 -20.16 5.74
CA ALA A 506 -6.03 -21.51 5.23
C ALA A 506 -4.88 -22.21 5.97
N LEU A 507 -3.84 -21.48 6.37
CA LEU A 507 -2.69 -22.00 7.13
C LEU A 507 -3.12 -22.40 8.54
N THR A 508 -3.90 -21.57 9.23
CA THR A 508 -4.42 -21.87 10.57
C THR A 508 -5.58 -22.88 10.56
N GLY A 509 -6.09 -23.25 9.37
CA GLY A 509 -7.19 -24.18 9.19
C GLY A 509 -8.56 -23.62 9.54
N ASP A 510 -8.71 -22.29 9.59
CA ASP A 510 -9.99 -21.61 9.73
C ASP A 510 -10.73 -21.62 8.39
N GLU A 511 -11.46 -22.72 8.14
CA GLU A 511 -12.10 -22.99 6.86
C GLU A 511 -13.21 -21.97 6.52
N GLU A 512 -13.99 -21.55 7.52
CA GLU A 512 -15.09 -20.60 7.32
C GLU A 512 -14.52 -19.22 6.95
N LEU A 513 -13.56 -18.72 7.71
CA LEU A 513 -12.90 -17.43 7.46
C LEU A 513 -12.16 -17.43 6.13
N CYS A 514 -11.45 -18.53 5.80
CA CYS A 514 -10.76 -18.65 4.52
C CYS A 514 -11.74 -18.53 3.35
N ARG A 515 -12.87 -19.23 3.40
CA ARG A 515 -13.89 -19.19 2.34
C ARG A 515 -14.57 -17.83 2.24
N GLU A 516 -14.91 -17.20 3.36
CA GLU A 516 -15.51 -15.87 3.40
C GLU A 516 -14.60 -14.83 2.73
N ARG A 517 -13.33 -14.78 3.14
CA ARG A 517 -12.36 -13.83 2.59
C ARG A 517 -12.05 -14.09 1.12
N ALA A 518 -11.89 -15.35 0.75
CA ALA A 518 -11.67 -15.73 -0.65
C ALA A 518 -12.87 -15.40 -1.54
N ALA A 519 -14.09 -15.58 -1.06
CA ALA A 519 -15.30 -15.21 -1.79
C ALA A 519 -15.42 -13.70 -1.98
N ALA A 520 -15.18 -12.92 -0.90
CA ALA A 520 -15.19 -11.47 -0.97
C ALA A 520 -14.14 -10.93 -1.95
N ALA A 521 -12.89 -11.44 -1.87
CA ALA A 521 -11.83 -11.05 -2.78
C ALA A 521 -12.16 -11.39 -4.24
N ARG A 522 -12.65 -12.59 -4.51
CA ARG A 522 -12.99 -13.03 -5.89
C ARG A 522 -14.13 -12.26 -6.50
N SER A 523 -15.18 -11.97 -5.74
CA SER A 523 -16.33 -11.20 -6.24
C SER A 523 -15.90 -9.81 -6.70
N TYR A 524 -15.13 -9.10 -5.87
CA TYR A 524 -14.60 -7.78 -6.23
C TYR A 524 -13.59 -7.87 -7.38
N ALA A 525 -12.67 -8.84 -7.34
CA ALA A 525 -11.62 -9.00 -8.33
C ALA A 525 -12.16 -9.22 -9.75
N LEU A 526 -13.23 -9.99 -9.89
CA LEU A 526 -13.87 -10.24 -11.20
C LEU A 526 -14.45 -8.96 -11.81
N ALA A 527 -15.11 -8.13 -10.99
CA ALA A 527 -15.70 -6.86 -11.45
C ALA A 527 -14.65 -5.84 -11.91
N HIS A 528 -13.43 -5.89 -11.32
CA HIS A 528 -12.35 -4.91 -11.52
C HIS A 528 -11.17 -5.46 -12.33
N ALA A 529 -11.30 -6.64 -12.94
CA ALA A 529 -10.26 -7.34 -13.72
C ALA A 529 -8.93 -7.55 -12.94
N LEU A 530 -9.03 -7.86 -11.64
CA LEU A 530 -7.87 -8.08 -10.77
C LEU A 530 -7.50 -9.56 -10.74
N GLY A 531 -6.63 -10.00 -11.64
CA GLY A 531 -6.19 -11.39 -11.73
C GLY A 531 -5.33 -11.83 -10.54
N LEU A 532 -4.50 -10.94 -9.97
CA LEU A 532 -3.63 -11.24 -8.85
C LEU A 532 -4.41 -11.66 -7.59
N PRO A 533 -5.33 -10.86 -7.03
CA PRO A 533 -6.08 -11.28 -5.85
C PRO A 533 -7.03 -12.46 -6.12
N ALA A 534 -7.60 -12.55 -7.34
CA ALA A 534 -8.44 -13.70 -7.71
C ALA A 534 -7.64 -15.01 -7.69
N ALA A 535 -6.46 -15.03 -8.30
CA ALA A 535 -5.57 -16.19 -8.31
C ALA A 535 -5.05 -16.54 -6.91
N LEU A 536 -4.70 -15.54 -6.09
CA LEU A 536 -4.26 -15.74 -4.73
C LEU A 536 -5.36 -16.34 -3.84
N ALA A 537 -6.59 -15.83 -3.93
CA ALA A 537 -7.74 -16.40 -3.23
C ALA A 537 -8.01 -17.86 -3.65
N GLN A 538 -7.86 -18.16 -4.94
CA GLN A 538 -7.98 -19.53 -5.45
C GLN A 538 -6.86 -20.44 -4.91
N TRP A 539 -5.64 -19.95 -4.80
CA TRP A 539 -4.53 -20.67 -4.18
C TRP A 539 -4.75 -20.89 -2.68
N ALA A 540 -5.28 -19.90 -1.95
CA ALA A 540 -5.64 -20.06 -0.54
C ALA A 540 -6.64 -21.20 -0.32
N LEU A 541 -7.70 -21.27 -1.13
CA LEU A 541 -8.67 -22.36 -1.08
C LEU A 541 -8.03 -23.72 -1.42
N ALA A 542 -7.13 -23.75 -2.40
CA ALA A 542 -6.42 -24.97 -2.76
C ALA A 542 -5.44 -25.42 -1.66
N PHE A 543 -4.81 -24.46 -0.98
CA PHE A 543 -3.91 -24.75 0.14
C PHE A 543 -4.68 -25.33 1.34
N LEU A 544 -5.87 -24.78 1.62
CA LEU A 544 -6.80 -25.32 2.63
C LEU A 544 -7.22 -26.77 2.29
N ASP A 545 -7.61 -27.02 1.02
CA ASP A 545 -7.97 -28.35 0.57
C ASP A 545 -6.82 -29.35 0.68
N LEU A 546 -5.60 -28.90 0.35
CA LEU A 546 -4.38 -29.70 0.44
C LEU A 546 -4.05 -30.05 1.92
N GLY A 547 -4.18 -29.10 2.84
CA GLY A 547 -4.00 -29.30 4.27
C GLY A 547 -5.04 -30.25 4.90
N SER A 548 -6.26 -30.21 4.35
CA SER A 548 -7.37 -31.08 4.78
C SER A 548 -7.40 -32.44 4.07
N GLY A 549 -6.41 -32.77 3.24
CA GLY A 549 -6.34 -34.04 2.50
C GLY A 549 -7.29 -34.17 1.31
N ARG A 550 -7.98 -33.11 0.91
CA ARG A 550 -8.87 -33.06 -0.27
C ARG A 550 -8.06 -32.84 -1.56
N TYR A 551 -7.20 -33.81 -1.91
CA TYR A 551 -6.20 -33.66 -2.98
C TYR A 551 -6.80 -33.40 -4.36
N ASP A 552 -7.95 -34.03 -4.70
CA ASP A 552 -8.62 -33.83 -5.99
C ASP A 552 -9.12 -32.38 -6.13
N ALA A 553 -9.72 -31.83 -5.07
CA ALA A 553 -10.18 -30.46 -5.04
C ALA A 553 -8.99 -29.48 -5.14
N ALA A 554 -7.91 -29.73 -4.39
CA ALA A 554 -6.69 -28.94 -4.46
C ALA A 554 -6.07 -28.95 -5.87
N ALA A 555 -5.92 -30.14 -6.48
CA ALA A 555 -5.38 -30.27 -7.84
C ALA A 555 -6.25 -29.53 -8.87
N ALA A 556 -7.58 -29.64 -8.79
CA ALA A 556 -8.50 -28.95 -9.68
C ALA A 556 -8.38 -27.42 -9.57
N ARG A 557 -8.32 -26.87 -8.34
CA ARG A 557 -8.15 -25.43 -8.10
C ARG A 557 -6.80 -24.91 -8.60
N LEU A 558 -5.71 -25.64 -8.33
CA LEU A 558 -4.36 -25.25 -8.76
C LEU A 558 -4.20 -25.35 -10.28
N ARG A 559 -4.84 -26.32 -10.92
CA ARG A 559 -4.91 -26.42 -12.37
C ARG A 559 -5.65 -25.22 -12.98
N ALA A 560 -6.72 -24.75 -12.34
CA ALA A 560 -7.49 -23.59 -12.79
C ALA A 560 -6.67 -22.30 -12.80
N LEU A 561 -5.60 -22.18 -12.00
CA LEU A 561 -4.66 -21.05 -12.05
C LEU A 561 -3.94 -20.92 -13.40
N ALA A 562 -3.93 -21.96 -14.21
CA ALA A 562 -3.37 -21.94 -15.56
C ALA A 562 -4.33 -21.38 -16.62
N ALA A 563 -5.61 -21.19 -16.28
CA ALA A 563 -6.60 -20.66 -17.21
C ALA A 563 -6.25 -19.22 -17.62
N SER A 564 -6.62 -18.88 -18.85
CA SER A 564 -6.43 -17.53 -19.39
C SER A 564 -7.71 -16.73 -19.26
N GLY A 565 -7.59 -15.44 -18.97
CA GLY A 565 -8.71 -14.51 -18.91
C GLY A 565 -8.70 -13.64 -17.67
N PRO A 566 -9.44 -12.52 -17.67
CA PRO A 566 -9.52 -11.60 -16.52
C PRO A 566 -10.03 -12.34 -15.27
N GLY A 567 -9.28 -12.29 -14.19
CA GLY A 567 -9.64 -12.92 -12.91
C GLY A 567 -9.51 -14.45 -12.86
N HIS A 568 -9.05 -15.13 -13.93
CA HIS A 568 -8.97 -16.58 -13.98
C HIS A 568 -7.55 -17.15 -13.84
N GLY A 569 -6.52 -16.39 -14.08
CA GLY A 569 -5.16 -16.89 -13.97
C GLY A 569 -4.15 -15.77 -13.73
N HIS A 570 -3.07 -16.11 -13.05
CA HIS A 570 -1.95 -15.21 -12.84
C HIS A 570 -0.65 -16.01 -12.88
N ARG A 571 0.20 -15.72 -13.86
CA ARG A 571 1.40 -16.53 -14.13
C ARG A 571 2.35 -16.60 -12.91
N ALA A 572 2.56 -15.50 -12.22
CA ALA A 572 3.42 -15.48 -11.03
C ALA A 572 2.81 -16.32 -9.88
N ILE A 573 1.50 -16.18 -9.63
CA ILE A 573 0.83 -16.98 -8.58
C ILE A 573 0.82 -18.46 -8.95
N ARG A 574 0.53 -18.78 -10.20
CA ARG A 574 0.63 -20.18 -10.69
C ARG A 574 2.03 -20.74 -10.46
N HIS A 575 3.06 -19.95 -10.74
CA HIS A 575 4.44 -20.35 -10.59
C HIS A 575 4.77 -20.63 -9.11
N LEU A 576 4.45 -19.68 -8.22
CA LEU A 576 4.63 -19.84 -6.77
C LEU A 576 3.82 -21.00 -6.17
N ALA A 577 2.66 -21.31 -6.73
CA ALA A 577 1.80 -22.41 -6.30
C ALA A 577 2.21 -23.78 -6.89
N THR A 578 3.17 -23.82 -7.85
CA THR A 578 3.56 -25.05 -8.54
C THR A 578 4.03 -26.17 -7.58
N PRO A 579 4.81 -25.92 -6.52
CA PRO A 579 5.19 -26.99 -5.59
C PRO A 579 3.98 -27.65 -4.90
N HIS A 580 2.93 -26.89 -4.58
CA HIS A 580 1.68 -27.42 -4.03
C HIS A 580 0.87 -28.19 -5.09
N TYR A 581 0.89 -27.70 -6.34
CA TYR A 581 0.24 -28.39 -7.45
C TYR A 581 0.91 -29.74 -7.74
N VAL A 582 2.25 -29.81 -7.74
CA VAL A 582 3.00 -31.07 -7.91
C VAL A 582 2.61 -32.08 -6.81
N GLU A 583 2.52 -31.62 -5.56
CA GLU A 583 2.10 -32.47 -4.45
C GLU A 583 0.69 -33.02 -4.64
N ALA A 584 -0.29 -32.14 -4.93
CA ALA A 584 -1.68 -32.55 -5.16
C ALA A 584 -1.79 -33.52 -6.36
N ALA A 585 -1.16 -33.17 -7.48
CA ALA A 585 -1.21 -33.97 -8.71
C ALA A 585 -0.56 -35.37 -8.57
N VAL A 586 0.54 -35.46 -7.81
CA VAL A 586 1.15 -36.77 -7.49
C VAL A 586 0.21 -37.59 -6.62
N ARG A 587 -0.48 -37.00 -5.65
CA ARG A 587 -1.45 -37.68 -4.76
C ARG A 587 -2.68 -38.19 -5.51
N THR A 588 -3.09 -37.51 -6.59
CA THR A 588 -4.22 -37.91 -7.47
C THR A 588 -3.80 -38.76 -8.66
N GLY A 589 -2.50 -39.12 -8.78
CA GLY A 589 -1.97 -39.96 -9.86
C GLY A 589 -1.66 -39.21 -11.17
N GLU A 590 -1.81 -37.88 -11.22
CA GLU A 590 -1.59 -37.05 -12.40
C GLU A 590 -0.09 -36.73 -12.62
N THR A 591 0.78 -37.74 -12.49
CA THR A 591 2.25 -37.58 -12.47
C THR A 591 2.81 -36.96 -13.74
N ARG A 592 2.20 -37.20 -14.92
CA ARG A 592 2.67 -36.61 -16.19
C ARG A 592 2.55 -35.09 -16.18
N VAL A 593 1.41 -34.59 -15.74
CA VAL A 593 1.14 -33.13 -15.68
C VAL A 593 2.01 -32.48 -14.60
N ALA A 594 2.19 -33.15 -13.47
CA ALA A 594 3.08 -32.72 -12.40
C ALA A 594 4.54 -32.56 -12.89
N ARG A 595 5.06 -33.51 -13.69
CA ARG A 595 6.41 -33.39 -14.27
C ARG A 595 6.55 -32.20 -15.20
N ALA A 596 5.57 -31.94 -16.06
CA ALA A 596 5.59 -30.80 -16.95
C ALA A 596 5.59 -29.46 -16.19
N ALA A 597 4.76 -29.36 -15.15
CA ALA A 597 4.71 -28.18 -14.28
C ALA A 597 6.04 -27.96 -13.51
N HIS A 598 6.61 -29.04 -12.98
CA HIS A 598 7.90 -28.99 -12.30
C HIS A 598 9.03 -28.54 -13.23
N ALA A 599 9.09 -29.03 -14.47
CA ALA A 599 10.16 -28.69 -15.42
C ALA A 599 10.21 -27.17 -15.71
N ASP A 600 9.08 -26.46 -15.76
CA ASP A 600 9.05 -25.01 -15.92
C ASP A 600 9.50 -24.30 -14.64
N TYR A 601 9.03 -24.77 -13.49
CA TYR A 601 9.44 -24.24 -12.18
C TYR A 601 10.94 -24.42 -11.91
N ASP A 602 11.51 -25.59 -12.26
CA ASP A 602 12.92 -25.90 -12.06
C ASP A 602 13.83 -24.94 -12.83
N ARG A 603 13.47 -24.59 -14.07
CA ARG A 603 14.23 -23.61 -14.86
C ARG A 603 14.26 -22.23 -14.19
N TRP A 604 13.14 -21.79 -13.65
CA TRP A 604 13.07 -20.54 -12.88
C TRP A 604 13.91 -20.61 -11.60
N ALA A 605 13.76 -21.68 -10.81
CA ALA A 605 14.48 -21.86 -9.56
C ALA A 605 16.01 -21.85 -9.77
N ILE A 606 16.47 -22.49 -10.86
CA ILE A 606 17.89 -22.48 -11.24
C ILE A 606 18.36 -21.08 -11.66
N ALA A 607 17.57 -20.37 -12.48
CA ALA A 607 17.95 -19.06 -12.97
C ALA A 607 18.02 -18.02 -11.83
N VAL A 608 17.03 -18.02 -10.91
CA VAL A 608 17.00 -17.11 -9.75
C VAL A 608 18.06 -17.49 -8.73
N GLY A 609 18.30 -18.79 -8.52
CA GLY A 609 19.31 -19.29 -7.59
C GLY A 609 18.93 -19.11 -6.10
N SER A 610 17.67 -18.75 -5.78
CA SER A 610 17.19 -18.67 -4.41
C SER A 610 17.23 -20.03 -3.74
N ALA A 611 17.82 -20.10 -2.54
CA ALA A 611 17.89 -21.35 -1.76
C ALA A 611 16.50 -21.94 -1.51
N ASP A 612 15.49 -21.10 -1.24
CA ASP A 612 14.11 -21.52 -1.02
C ASP A 612 13.46 -22.11 -2.28
N ASP A 613 13.65 -21.49 -3.47
CA ASP A 613 13.05 -21.99 -4.70
C ASP A 613 13.75 -23.27 -5.19
N LEU A 614 15.07 -23.36 -5.02
CA LEU A 614 15.84 -24.58 -5.29
C LEU A 614 15.42 -25.72 -4.34
N ALA A 615 15.16 -25.43 -3.07
CA ALA A 615 14.65 -26.40 -2.08
C ALA A 615 13.28 -26.94 -2.50
N LEU A 616 12.38 -26.06 -2.93
CA LEU A 616 11.04 -26.43 -3.40
C LEU A 616 11.10 -27.25 -4.69
N SER A 617 12.00 -26.91 -5.61
CA SER A 617 12.25 -27.73 -6.82
C SER A 617 12.77 -29.12 -6.46
N ALA A 618 13.74 -29.23 -5.55
CA ALA A 618 14.25 -30.53 -5.06
C ALA A 618 13.13 -31.35 -4.38
N ARG A 619 12.23 -30.72 -3.60
CA ARG A 619 11.05 -31.37 -3.03
C ARG A 619 10.12 -31.92 -4.12
N CYS A 620 9.85 -31.14 -5.14
CA CYS A 620 9.02 -31.59 -6.28
C CYS A 620 9.67 -32.79 -6.98
N ARG A 621 10.97 -32.74 -7.19
CA ARG A 621 11.74 -33.86 -7.76
C ARG A 621 11.63 -35.11 -6.91
N ALA A 622 11.72 -34.98 -5.58
CA ALA A 622 11.51 -36.08 -4.65
C ALA A 622 10.11 -36.71 -4.76
N LEU A 623 9.05 -35.90 -4.87
CA LEU A 623 7.68 -36.36 -5.04
C LEU A 623 7.46 -37.11 -6.37
N LEU A 624 8.20 -36.74 -7.41
CA LEU A 624 8.10 -37.31 -8.77
C LEU A 624 8.99 -38.54 -8.97
N THR A 625 9.90 -38.81 -8.01
CA THR A 625 10.83 -39.93 -8.06
C THR A 625 10.33 -41.10 -7.20
N PRO A 626 10.18 -42.29 -7.76
CA PRO A 626 9.70 -43.45 -6.98
C PRO A 626 10.81 -44.04 -6.09
N GLY A 627 10.42 -44.69 -5.02
CA GLY A 627 11.29 -45.56 -4.24
C GLY A 627 12.34 -44.81 -3.39
N ALA A 628 13.49 -45.43 -3.22
CA ALA A 628 14.56 -44.95 -2.33
C ALA A 628 15.31 -43.73 -2.91
N ASP A 629 15.33 -43.58 -4.22
CA ASP A 629 16.04 -42.49 -4.91
C ASP A 629 15.43 -41.12 -4.54
N ALA A 630 14.12 -41.07 -4.18
CA ALA A 630 13.46 -39.88 -3.68
C ALA A 630 14.13 -39.31 -2.42
N LEU A 631 14.75 -40.16 -1.58
CA LEU A 631 15.30 -39.73 -0.29
C LEU A 631 16.46 -38.75 -0.45
N GLU A 632 17.27 -38.90 -1.49
CA GLU A 632 18.39 -37.97 -1.74
C GLU A 632 17.89 -36.59 -2.16
N HIS A 633 16.83 -36.53 -2.95
CA HIS A 633 16.20 -35.27 -3.31
C HIS A 633 15.57 -34.56 -2.10
N TYR A 634 14.96 -35.29 -1.16
CA TYR A 634 14.50 -34.71 0.11
C TYR A 634 15.64 -34.19 0.98
N ARG A 635 16.76 -34.90 1.06
CA ARG A 635 17.95 -34.44 1.80
C ARG A 635 18.51 -33.17 1.19
N THR A 636 18.58 -33.11 -0.17
CA THR A 636 18.99 -31.91 -0.89
C THR A 636 18.04 -30.75 -0.60
N ALA A 637 16.72 -30.97 -0.63
CA ALA A 637 15.74 -29.95 -0.30
C ALA A 637 15.92 -29.38 1.12
N LEU A 638 16.19 -30.27 2.12
CA LEU A 638 16.40 -29.83 3.50
C LEU A 638 17.72 -29.09 3.71
N ARG A 639 18.80 -29.46 2.99
CA ARG A 639 20.04 -28.68 3.01
C ARG A 639 19.82 -27.26 2.50
N LEU A 640 19.14 -27.12 1.36
CA LEU A 640 18.81 -25.82 0.77
C LEU A 640 17.87 -24.99 1.66
N HIS A 641 16.86 -25.62 2.28
CA HIS A 641 16.01 -24.93 3.23
C HIS A 641 16.75 -24.42 4.48
N ALA A 642 17.90 -24.98 4.84
CA ALA A 642 18.72 -24.48 5.94
C ALA A 642 19.37 -23.12 5.61
N GLU A 643 19.55 -22.82 4.33
CA GLU A 643 20.07 -21.55 3.82
C GLU A 643 18.95 -20.55 3.47
N GLY A 644 17.70 -21.05 3.41
CA GLY A 644 16.52 -20.26 3.06
C GLY A 644 15.79 -19.63 4.26
N THR A 645 14.71 -18.95 3.97
CA THR A 645 13.89 -18.23 4.95
C THR A 645 12.48 -18.80 5.14
N ARG A 646 12.02 -19.70 4.23
CA ARG A 646 10.66 -20.26 4.22
C ARG A 646 10.51 -21.42 5.20
N ALA A 647 10.53 -21.13 6.50
CA ALA A 647 10.51 -22.13 7.56
C ALA A 647 9.25 -23.04 7.53
N PHE A 648 8.09 -22.51 7.13
CA PHE A 648 6.88 -23.30 6.95
C PHE A 648 7.03 -24.35 5.84
N GLU A 649 7.62 -23.96 4.70
CA GLU A 649 7.86 -24.88 3.59
C GLU A 649 8.92 -25.94 3.92
N ARG A 650 9.90 -25.63 4.77
CA ARG A 650 10.81 -26.59 5.33
C ARG A 650 10.07 -27.64 6.16
N ALA A 651 9.18 -27.22 7.08
CA ALA A 651 8.38 -28.15 7.87
C ALA A 651 7.52 -29.07 6.98
N ARG A 652 6.95 -28.51 5.91
CA ARG A 652 6.20 -29.31 4.94
C ARG A 652 7.08 -30.34 4.23
N THR A 653 8.30 -29.95 3.86
CA THR A 653 9.30 -30.87 3.25
C THR A 653 9.68 -31.98 4.24
N GLU A 654 9.88 -31.68 5.53
CA GLU A 654 10.15 -32.68 6.57
C GLU A 654 8.99 -33.66 6.75
N MET A 655 7.74 -33.19 6.73
CA MET A 655 6.55 -34.04 6.80
C MET A 655 6.48 -35.01 5.60
N LEU A 656 6.67 -34.51 4.40
CA LEU A 656 6.65 -35.33 3.17
C LEU A 656 7.79 -36.35 3.14
N PHE A 657 8.98 -35.95 3.60
CA PHE A 657 10.14 -36.83 3.74
C PHE A 657 9.88 -37.92 4.78
N GLY A 658 9.34 -37.56 5.95
CA GLY A 658 8.98 -38.50 6.99
C GLY A 658 7.95 -39.54 6.51
N SER A 659 6.95 -39.10 5.74
CA SER A 659 5.97 -39.99 5.11
C SER A 659 6.63 -40.95 4.09
N ALA A 660 7.61 -40.48 3.29
CA ALA A 660 8.35 -41.31 2.36
C ALA A 660 9.21 -42.35 3.09
N LEU A 661 9.94 -41.93 4.12
CA LEU A 661 10.75 -42.81 4.97
C LEU A 661 9.88 -43.92 5.65
N ARG A 662 8.67 -43.57 6.16
CA ARG A 662 7.73 -44.52 6.73
C ARG A 662 7.33 -45.61 5.71
N ARG A 663 6.99 -45.19 4.47
CA ARG A 663 6.67 -46.13 3.38
C ARG A 663 7.84 -47.08 3.06
N LEU A 664 9.06 -46.61 3.18
CA LEU A 664 10.30 -47.39 2.99
C LEU A 664 10.75 -48.11 4.27
N ARG A 665 9.93 -48.16 5.33
CA ARG A 665 10.17 -48.84 6.63
C ARG A 665 11.38 -48.29 7.41
N ARG A 666 11.88 -47.08 7.12
CA ARG A 666 12.94 -46.40 7.87
C ARG A 666 12.36 -45.66 9.07
N ARG A 667 11.90 -46.46 10.07
CA ARG A 667 11.02 -45.98 11.16
C ARG A 667 11.64 -44.90 12.05
N THR A 668 12.92 -45.02 12.40
CA THR A 668 13.60 -44.07 13.30
C THR A 668 13.70 -42.71 12.66
N GLU A 669 14.30 -42.65 11.46
CA GLU A 669 14.47 -41.40 10.70
C GLU A 669 13.10 -40.76 10.35
N ALA A 670 12.09 -41.57 10.01
CA ALA A 670 10.72 -41.11 9.80
C ALA A 670 10.15 -40.41 11.03
N ARG A 671 10.35 -40.99 12.22
CA ARG A 671 9.85 -40.42 13.47
C ARG A 671 10.48 -39.06 13.78
N ASP A 672 11.79 -38.96 13.60
CA ASP A 672 12.52 -37.70 13.85
C ASP A 672 12.05 -36.57 12.93
N ARG A 673 11.89 -36.85 11.64
CA ARG A 673 11.39 -35.87 10.65
C ARG A 673 9.95 -35.45 10.92
N LEU A 674 9.08 -36.39 11.24
CA LEU A 674 7.67 -36.11 11.52
C LEU A 674 7.48 -35.33 12.84
N ARG A 675 8.32 -35.54 13.85
CA ARG A 675 8.33 -34.75 15.09
C ARG A 675 8.76 -33.31 14.79
N SER A 676 9.89 -33.12 14.08
CA SER A 676 10.36 -31.80 13.70
C SER A 676 9.29 -31.04 12.91
N ALA A 677 8.64 -31.70 11.95
CA ALA A 677 7.55 -31.08 11.20
C ALA A 677 6.36 -30.70 12.09
N MET A 678 5.94 -31.60 13.01
CA MET A 678 4.84 -31.37 13.91
C MET A 678 5.11 -30.17 14.83
N GLU A 679 6.27 -30.12 15.48
CA GLU A 679 6.67 -29.02 16.36
C GLU A 679 6.72 -27.68 15.60
N ALA A 680 7.24 -27.68 14.37
CA ALA A 680 7.25 -26.50 13.53
C ALA A 680 5.82 -26.04 13.17
N PHE A 681 4.92 -26.95 12.76
CA PHE A 681 3.54 -26.59 12.47
C PHE A 681 2.77 -26.08 13.69
N GLU A 682 3.05 -26.59 14.87
CA GLU A 682 2.51 -26.06 16.12
C GLU A 682 3.00 -24.63 16.39
N SER A 683 4.28 -24.34 16.12
CA SER A 683 4.82 -22.99 16.27
C SER A 683 4.24 -21.97 15.26
N PHE A 684 3.78 -22.45 14.09
CA PHE A 684 3.09 -21.65 13.08
C PHE A 684 1.59 -21.53 13.29
N ASP A 685 1.05 -22.16 14.34
CA ASP A 685 -0.40 -22.21 14.57
C ASP A 685 -1.17 -22.87 13.39
N ALA A 686 -0.58 -23.93 12.84
CA ALA A 686 -1.10 -24.69 11.70
C ALA A 686 -1.65 -26.07 12.10
N PRO A 687 -2.82 -26.14 12.80
CA PRO A 687 -3.32 -27.36 13.45
C PRO A 687 -3.61 -28.49 12.46
N HIS A 688 -4.08 -28.19 11.22
CA HIS A 688 -4.32 -29.23 10.22
C HIS A 688 -3.03 -29.91 9.76
N CYS A 689 -1.96 -29.13 9.55
CA CYS A 689 -0.65 -29.67 9.17
C CYS A 689 -0.03 -30.46 10.34
N ALA A 690 -0.15 -29.94 11.57
CA ALA A 690 0.30 -30.64 12.78
C ALA A 690 -0.44 -31.96 12.98
N GLU A 691 -1.78 -31.98 12.76
CA GLU A 691 -2.56 -33.22 12.87
C GLU A 691 -2.19 -34.24 11.78
N SER A 692 -1.90 -33.79 10.57
CA SER A 692 -1.39 -34.64 9.50
C SER A 692 -0.07 -35.30 9.90
N ALA A 693 0.86 -34.54 10.50
CA ALA A 693 2.12 -35.07 11.02
C ALA A 693 1.91 -36.04 12.17
N ARG A 694 0.96 -35.77 13.11
CA ARG A 694 0.58 -36.67 14.18
C ARG A 694 -0.05 -37.99 13.69
N ALA A 695 -0.88 -37.90 12.63
CA ALA A 695 -1.46 -39.10 12.02
C ALA A 695 -0.38 -40.02 11.44
N GLU A 696 0.63 -39.46 10.77
CA GLU A 696 1.79 -40.22 10.28
C GLU A 696 2.62 -40.82 11.43
N LEU A 697 2.80 -40.10 12.55
CA LEU A 697 3.48 -40.59 13.76
C LEU A 697 2.68 -41.74 14.41
N ARG A 698 1.35 -41.66 14.52
CA ARG A 698 0.50 -42.76 15.03
C ARG A 698 0.63 -44.00 14.15
N ALA A 699 0.69 -43.84 12.84
CA ALA A 699 0.91 -44.92 11.89
C ALA A 699 2.28 -45.63 12.04
N LEU A 700 3.25 -44.96 12.67
CA LEU A 700 4.53 -45.58 13.09
C LEU A 700 4.48 -46.30 14.43
N GLY A 701 3.33 -46.32 15.13
CA GLY A 701 3.20 -46.87 16.48
C GLY A 701 3.87 -46.03 17.58
N ALA A 702 4.13 -44.76 17.31
CA ALA A 702 4.64 -43.83 18.31
C ALA A 702 3.46 -43.25 19.12
N PRO A 703 3.48 -43.27 20.48
CA PRO A 703 2.52 -42.47 21.21
C PRO A 703 2.74 -40.98 20.86
N ALA A 704 1.69 -40.32 20.41
CA ALA A 704 1.73 -38.87 20.23
C ALA A 704 1.83 -38.27 21.64
N ALA A 705 2.95 -37.56 21.91
CA ALA A 705 3.02 -36.78 23.14
C ALA A 705 1.89 -35.73 23.12
N PRO A 706 1.19 -35.51 24.25
CA PRO A 706 0.23 -34.42 24.32
C PRO A 706 0.95 -33.11 24.03
N ALA A 707 0.26 -32.19 23.34
CA ALA A 707 0.79 -30.88 23.04
C ALA A 707 1.33 -30.23 24.34
N ARG A 708 2.58 -29.76 24.31
CA ARG A 708 3.16 -28.99 25.42
C ARG A 708 2.39 -27.71 25.53
N GLY A 709 1.48 -27.63 26.50
CA GLY A 709 0.75 -26.42 26.80
C GLY A 709 1.72 -25.32 27.23
N ASP A 710 1.76 -24.28 26.47
CA ASP A 710 2.32 -23.00 26.92
C ASP A 710 1.45 -22.50 28.08
N ARG A 711 2.08 -22.08 29.16
CA ARG A 711 1.38 -21.73 30.44
C ARG A 711 0.49 -20.46 30.29
N ARG A 712 0.52 -19.77 29.15
CA ARG A 712 -0.33 -18.60 28.91
C ARG A 712 -1.65 -19.03 28.29
N PRO A 713 -2.81 -18.79 28.93
CA PRO A 713 -4.11 -19.11 28.36
C PRO A 713 -4.32 -18.56 26.94
N THR A 714 -3.78 -17.37 26.68
CA THR A 714 -3.88 -16.67 25.39
C THR A 714 -3.00 -17.26 24.29
N ALA A 715 -2.01 -18.09 24.61
CA ALA A 715 -1.14 -18.75 23.62
C ALA A 715 -1.88 -19.76 22.73
N HIS A 716 -3.07 -20.18 23.15
CA HIS A 716 -3.94 -21.08 22.38
C HIS A 716 -4.82 -20.37 21.34
N LEU A 717 -4.81 -19.02 21.32
CA LEU A 717 -5.60 -18.23 20.37
C LEU A 717 -4.79 -17.90 19.11
N THR A 718 -5.45 -17.96 17.94
CA THR A 718 -4.87 -17.38 16.73
C THR A 718 -4.74 -15.87 16.87
N ALA A 719 -3.88 -15.22 16.06
CA ALA A 719 -3.72 -13.75 16.08
C ALA A 719 -5.06 -13.02 15.90
N GLN A 720 -5.92 -13.54 15.03
CA GLN A 720 -7.26 -12.99 14.81
C GLN A 720 -8.19 -13.23 16.01
N GLN A 721 -8.17 -14.42 16.58
CA GLN A 721 -8.95 -14.73 17.79
C GLN A 721 -8.49 -13.88 18.96
N LEU A 722 -7.18 -13.68 19.14
CA LEU A 722 -6.64 -12.82 20.17
C LEU A 722 -7.08 -11.35 19.95
N LEU A 723 -7.04 -10.88 18.69
CA LEU A 723 -7.49 -9.52 18.35
C LEU A 723 -8.99 -9.34 18.62
N VAL A 724 -9.82 -10.31 18.19
CA VAL A 724 -11.27 -10.31 18.46
C VAL A 724 -11.54 -10.40 19.96
N ALA A 725 -10.78 -11.24 20.69
CA ALA A 725 -10.90 -11.40 22.13
C ALA A 725 -10.57 -10.08 22.89
N ARG A 726 -9.48 -9.41 22.52
CA ARG A 726 -9.11 -8.10 23.08
C ARG A 726 -10.16 -7.05 22.83
N MET A 727 -10.59 -6.89 21.56
CA MET A 727 -11.65 -5.94 21.23
C MET A 727 -12.97 -6.22 21.95
N ALA A 728 -13.26 -7.53 22.14
CA ALA A 728 -14.41 -7.94 22.91
C ALA A 728 -14.22 -7.63 24.40
N ALA A 729 -13.05 -7.82 24.97
CA ALA A 729 -12.74 -7.46 26.36
C ALA A 729 -12.81 -5.94 26.59
N ASP A 730 -12.41 -5.14 25.60
CA ASP A 730 -12.52 -3.69 25.60
C ASP A 730 -13.98 -3.18 25.47
N GLY A 731 -14.97 -4.06 25.42
CA GLY A 731 -16.39 -3.72 25.40
C GLY A 731 -17.01 -3.56 24.02
N ALA A 732 -16.27 -3.76 22.93
CA ALA A 732 -16.81 -3.58 21.57
C ALA A 732 -17.81 -4.71 21.23
N THR A 733 -19.01 -4.36 20.72
CA THR A 733 -20.02 -5.33 20.27
C THR A 733 -19.55 -6.14 19.04
N ASN A 734 -20.14 -7.31 18.79
CA ASN A 734 -19.81 -8.13 17.62
C ASN A 734 -19.99 -7.34 16.31
N ARG A 735 -20.94 -6.40 16.25
CA ARG A 735 -21.16 -5.56 15.08
C ARG A 735 -20.07 -4.51 14.90
N GLU A 736 -19.58 -3.92 15.99
CA GLU A 736 -18.45 -2.97 15.96
C GLU A 736 -17.13 -3.67 15.61
N ILE A 737 -16.89 -4.86 16.18
CA ILE A 737 -15.72 -5.67 15.85
C ILE A 737 -15.76 -6.07 14.36
N ALA A 738 -16.93 -6.50 13.88
CA ALA A 738 -17.14 -6.84 12.47
C ALA A 738 -16.85 -5.65 11.55
N ALA A 739 -17.36 -4.46 11.89
CA ALA A 739 -17.09 -3.25 11.12
C ALA A 739 -15.61 -2.88 11.11
N ARG A 740 -14.91 -2.98 12.25
CA ARG A 740 -13.49 -2.66 12.37
C ARG A 740 -12.57 -3.64 11.63
N LEU A 741 -12.96 -4.91 11.55
CA LEU A 741 -12.16 -5.97 10.94
C LEU A 741 -12.59 -6.31 9.50
N ALA A 742 -13.59 -5.60 8.96
CA ALA A 742 -14.19 -5.85 7.65
C ALA A 742 -14.68 -7.30 7.49
N LEU A 743 -15.34 -7.83 8.55
CA LEU A 743 -15.91 -9.17 8.61
C LEU A 743 -17.42 -9.12 8.83
N SER A 744 -18.11 -10.27 8.67
CA SER A 744 -19.49 -10.39 9.08
C SER A 744 -19.63 -10.52 10.60
N PRO A 745 -20.75 -10.02 11.23
CA PRO A 745 -21.00 -10.27 12.65
C PRO A 745 -21.09 -11.76 13.00
N ARG A 746 -21.48 -12.59 12.04
CA ARG A 746 -21.54 -14.06 12.19
C ARG A 746 -20.12 -14.66 12.28
N THR A 747 -19.17 -14.14 11.51
CA THR A 747 -17.77 -14.55 11.59
C THR A 747 -17.16 -14.17 12.94
N ILE A 748 -17.47 -12.99 13.47
CA ILE A 748 -17.04 -12.57 14.81
C ILE A 748 -17.62 -13.51 15.89
N ASP A 749 -18.89 -13.87 15.77
CA ASP A 749 -19.52 -14.83 16.67
C ASP A 749 -18.86 -16.22 16.61
N HIS A 750 -18.49 -16.69 15.42
CA HIS A 750 -17.71 -17.91 15.24
C HIS A 750 -16.34 -17.82 15.92
N HIS A 751 -15.59 -16.73 15.72
CA HIS A 751 -14.31 -16.51 16.39
C HIS A 751 -14.45 -16.50 17.91
N LEU A 752 -15.45 -15.79 18.45
CA LEU A 752 -15.68 -15.75 19.90
C LEU A 752 -16.05 -17.11 20.47
N ARG A 753 -16.85 -17.91 19.78
CA ARG A 753 -17.10 -19.32 20.20
C ARG A 753 -15.81 -20.13 20.21
N GLY A 754 -14.98 -19.99 19.17
CA GLY A 754 -13.66 -20.63 19.12
C GLY A 754 -12.74 -20.17 20.25
N VAL A 755 -12.76 -18.89 20.61
CA VAL A 755 -12.05 -18.32 21.77
C VAL A 755 -12.56 -18.96 23.07
N PHE A 756 -13.88 -18.95 23.28
CA PHE A 756 -14.48 -19.50 24.50
C PHE A 756 -14.17 -21.00 24.69
N THR A 757 -14.26 -21.77 23.61
CA THR A 757 -13.91 -23.18 23.62
C THR A 757 -12.44 -23.42 23.93
N ARG A 758 -11.51 -22.63 23.35
CA ARG A 758 -10.06 -22.80 23.53
C ARG A 758 -9.58 -22.38 24.92
N LEU A 759 -10.22 -21.35 25.49
CA LEU A 759 -9.90 -20.81 26.80
C LEU A 759 -10.70 -21.50 27.93
N ASP A 760 -11.60 -22.45 27.59
CA ASP A 760 -12.52 -23.14 28.51
C ASP A 760 -13.35 -22.15 29.35
N ILE A 761 -13.85 -21.06 28.70
CA ILE A 761 -14.70 -20.05 29.31
C ILE A 761 -16.09 -20.05 28.68
N ARG A 762 -17.08 -19.57 29.42
CA ARG A 762 -18.48 -19.63 29.01
C ARG A 762 -19.11 -18.29 28.77
N SER A 763 -18.41 -17.21 29.11
CA SER A 763 -18.97 -15.86 29.02
C SER A 763 -17.92 -14.81 28.65
N ARG A 764 -18.41 -13.69 28.10
CA ARG A 764 -17.59 -12.52 27.79
C ARG A 764 -16.98 -11.88 29.06
N ILE A 765 -17.68 -11.99 30.20
CA ILE A 765 -17.19 -11.49 31.48
C ILE A 765 -15.97 -12.31 31.94
N GLU A 766 -16.01 -13.62 31.73
CA GLU A 766 -14.87 -14.49 32.03
C GLU A 766 -13.68 -14.17 31.12
N LEU A 767 -13.92 -13.83 29.83
CA LEU A 767 -12.90 -13.37 28.91
C LEU A 767 -12.18 -12.11 29.40
N VAL A 768 -12.98 -11.11 29.87
CA VAL A 768 -12.43 -9.86 30.43
C VAL A 768 -11.51 -10.14 31.61
N ARG A 769 -11.96 -11.00 32.55
CA ARG A 769 -11.16 -11.36 33.75
C ARG A 769 -9.86 -12.05 33.37
N LEU A 770 -9.93 -13.03 32.47
CA LEU A 770 -8.77 -13.83 32.06
C LEU A 770 -7.73 -12.99 31.32
N LEU A 771 -8.13 -12.04 30.47
CA LEU A 771 -7.21 -11.15 29.80
C LEU A 771 -6.62 -10.10 30.75
N ALA A 772 -7.39 -9.59 31.72
CA ALA A 772 -6.88 -8.68 32.74
C ALA A 772 -5.82 -9.35 33.65
N GLU A 773 -5.98 -10.63 33.98
CA GLU A 773 -5.00 -11.40 34.73
C GLU A 773 -3.70 -11.62 33.94
N THR A 774 -3.78 -11.81 32.61
CA THR A 774 -2.60 -12.00 31.76
C THR A 774 -1.82 -10.71 31.52
N ASP A 775 -2.46 -9.54 31.51
CA ASP A 775 -1.80 -8.23 31.33
C ASP A 775 -1.11 -7.75 32.64
N THR A 776 -1.51 -8.27 33.81
CA THR A 776 -0.86 -7.96 35.09
C THR A 776 0.43 -8.79 35.34
N ASP A 777 0.63 -9.89 34.63
CA ASP A 777 1.84 -10.72 34.74
C ASP A 777 2.99 -10.26 33.82
N ASP A 778 2.75 -9.33 32.91
CA ASP A 778 3.72 -8.75 31.96
C ASP A 778 4.23 -7.33 32.39
N GLY A 779 3.86 -6.81 33.59
CA GLY A 779 4.22 -5.49 34.12
C GLY A 779 5.47 -5.49 35.01
#